data_8514900b28c236abfac07d21066326f9
#
_entry.id   8514900b28c236abfac07d21066326f9
#
_cell.length_a   1.000
_cell.length_b   1.000
_cell.length_c   1.000
_cell.angle_alpha   90.00
_cell.angle_beta   90.00
_cell.angle_gamma   90.00
#
_symmetry.space_group_name_H-M   'P 1'
#
loop_
_entity.id
_entity.type
_entity.pdbx_description
1 polymer ?
#
loop_
_entity_poly.entity_id
_entity_poly.type
_entity_poly.pdbx_seq_one_letter_code
_entity_poly.pdbx_strand_id
1 'polypeptide(L)'
;IVVDLCKGDFKESGCILAIVGEKKNEKVVGLGNYIGMGNGRTAEVAFLIEDVYQGKGISTLLLERLAGLAAANGYVELEAEVLPDNQPMINVFNSSGFEKHKVWDSDTVHFEIPVNGAAALWEQADLRERIAVANSLVPLLRPESIAVIGASRNPSSIGNIILKNIISGGFKGKIFPVNPNAEKVNDIKSYPSVNSIKNKIDLAVIALPAESVQIAAEEIIKAGAKGIVIVSAGFAEAGPEGIKRQKELVSLVRANGVRLLGPSCLGLMNTDPSVSMNASLAPKIMIEGNAGFFSHSAALGLVILEYAKEKGVGFTTFVSAGNRADISGNDLLHYWAEDPATRMAILYLETFGNPRRFVRIARRMSFKKPILCVKSAKSVAGKKAAEAKSGLIAGGGREIDALFQQTGIILAPSLESLFDVAVVIAHQPLPKGNRVSVIANSSGMATLFADACEHNDLVLEGPGVVDLGAFTSPENYESVVKEALINENVDSLLIGFACVGDCSTEPVAEAIRKGVSEAEKSTGIKKPVLLCLMGAVGTVSLINESDSENENDKRNFPAFRFPESAVSALGRVVRYAEFRKQNIGKLVWYQDVKSDESRKFIQSFLSGSDVFEPDISSSKKILSHFGFEFLESIPENAKSYKIHVKPDPLFGPIIILRFGDLKSIFRITPLTEHDIDEIMEEMNLDRDSRILNILGRISQMIEEIPWLWELEVSTIDGTKPIISNNILMRLKPGGAGRPSY
;
A
#
# COMPACT_ATOMS: atom_id res chain seq x y z
N ILE A 1 29.28 31.94 -12.51
CA ILE A 1 29.34 30.47 -12.24
C ILE A 1 27.95 29.88 -12.29
N VAL A 2 26.97 30.27 -11.43
CA VAL A 2 25.61 29.67 -11.44
C VAL A 2 24.89 29.84 -12.78
N VAL A 3 25.02 31.01 -13.43
CA VAL A 3 24.42 31.32 -14.74
C VAL A 3 25.05 30.46 -15.84
N ASP A 4 26.35 30.17 -15.77
CA ASP A 4 27.03 29.35 -16.76
C ASP A 4 26.74 27.85 -16.58
N LEU A 5 26.59 27.39 -15.35
CA LEU A 5 26.15 26.03 -15.03
C LEU A 5 24.71 25.73 -15.51
N CYS A 6 23.86 26.77 -15.59
CA CYS A 6 22.47 26.64 -16.07
C CYS A 6 22.33 26.83 -17.61
N LYS A 7 23.38 27.16 -18.33
CA LYS A 7 23.37 27.35 -19.80
C LYS A 7 23.60 26.07 -20.61
N GLY A 8 23.57 24.90 -19.94
CA GLY A 8 23.80 23.61 -20.60
C GLY A 8 22.78 23.31 -21.72
N ASP A 9 23.21 22.53 -22.69
CA ASP A 9 22.37 22.09 -23.82
C ASP A 9 21.45 20.92 -23.44
N PHE A 10 21.43 20.51 -22.17
CA PHE A 10 20.75 19.36 -21.59
C PHE A 10 21.14 17.98 -22.19
N LYS A 11 22.11 17.95 -23.08
CA LYS A 11 22.73 16.74 -23.64
C LYS A 11 24.10 16.48 -23.02
N GLU A 12 25.04 17.39 -23.25
CA GLU A 12 26.41 17.32 -22.73
C GLU A 12 26.48 17.81 -21.28
N SER A 13 25.56 18.68 -20.87
CA SER A 13 25.45 19.12 -19.49
C SER A 13 23.99 19.25 -19.05
N GLY A 14 23.66 18.79 -17.85
CA GLY A 14 22.34 18.91 -17.25
C GLY A 14 22.40 19.55 -15.88
N CYS A 15 21.40 20.38 -15.55
CA CYS A 15 21.30 21.05 -14.26
C CYS A 15 19.90 20.89 -13.68
N ILE A 16 19.84 20.61 -12.37
CA ILE A 16 18.59 20.51 -11.62
C ILE A 16 18.66 21.45 -10.44
N LEU A 17 17.60 22.22 -10.21
CA LEU A 17 17.49 23.19 -9.11
C LEU A 17 16.55 22.67 -8.04
N ALA A 18 16.95 22.83 -6.78
CA ALA A 18 16.06 22.70 -5.63
C ALA A 18 15.53 24.10 -5.28
N ILE A 19 14.21 24.27 -5.37
CA ILE A 19 13.53 25.54 -5.17
C ILE A 19 12.59 25.43 -3.98
N VAL A 20 12.56 26.46 -3.12
CA VAL A 20 11.63 26.60 -1.98
C VAL A 20 10.77 27.84 -2.21
N GLY A 21 9.48 27.73 -1.85
CA GLY A 21 8.52 28.82 -2.02
C GLY A 21 7.57 28.61 -3.20
N GLU A 22 6.62 29.54 -3.37
CA GLU A 22 5.64 29.49 -4.46
C GLU A 22 5.69 30.74 -5.31
N LYS A 23 5.72 30.56 -6.64
CA LYS A 23 5.65 31.64 -7.67
C LYS A 23 6.60 32.81 -7.40
N LYS A 24 6.07 33.95 -6.92
CA LYS A 24 6.88 35.19 -6.77
C LYS A 24 7.89 35.15 -5.59
N ASN A 25 7.78 34.15 -4.70
CA ASN A 25 8.66 33.98 -3.54
C ASN A 25 9.53 32.72 -3.67
N GLU A 26 9.79 32.28 -4.89
CA GLU A 26 10.68 31.15 -5.14
C GLU A 26 12.13 31.52 -4.85
N LYS A 27 12.81 30.67 -4.10
CA LYS A 27 14.23 30.78 -3.78
C LYS A 27 14.94 29.49 -4.17
N VAL A 28 16.00 29.59 -4.96
CA VAL A 28 16.88 28.44 -5.24
C VAL A 28 17.73 28.20 -4.00
N VAL A 29 17.64 26.99 -3.44
CA VAL A 29 18.33 26.56 -2.21
C VAL A 29 19.34 25.46 -2.46
N GLY A 30 19.35 24.88 -3.67
CA GLY A 30 20.31 23.89 -4.08
C GLY A 30 20.37 23.75 -5.60
N LEU A 31 21.51 23.29 -6.07
CA LEU A 31 21.80 23.03 -7.44
C LEU A 31 22.61 21.73 -7.54
N GLY A 32 22.26 20.87 -8.50
CA GLY A 32 23.07 19.76 -8.93
C GLY A 32 23.23 19.84 -10.45
N ASN A 33 24.42 19.56 -10.92
CA ASN A 33 24.68 19.50 -12.37
C ASN A 33 25.55 18.30 -12.73
N TYR A 34 25.48 17.85 -13.98
CA TYR A 34 26.46 16.98 -14.58
C TYR A 34 27.05 17.63 -15.84
N ILE A 35 28.28 17.26 -16.15
CA ILE A 35 28.98 17.65 -17.36
C ILE A 35 29.65 16.41 -17.97
N GLY A 36 29.37 16.14 -19.25
CA GLY A 36 29.95 15.01 -19.97
C GLY A 36 31.47 15.14 -20.11
N MET A 37 32.20 14.05 -19.89
CA MET A 37 33.67 14.04 -19.94
C MET A 37 34.25 13.86 -21.36
N GLY A 38 33.47 14.12 -22.40
CA GLY A 38 33.94 14.08 -23.81
C GLY A 38 34.06 12.68 -24.40
N ASN A 39 33.94 11.61 -23.60
CA ASN A 39 33.94 10.22 -24.07
C ASN A 39 32.53 9.71 -24.44
N GLY A 40 31.48 10.53 -24.23
CA GLY A 40 30.06 10.23 -24.50
C GLY A 40 29.46 9.15 -23.60
N ARG A 41 30.17 8.66 -22.57
CA ARG A 41 29.73 7.59 -21.69
C ARG A 41 29.72 7.97 -20.23
N THR A 42 30.66 8.82 -19.78
CA THR A 42 30.77 9.26 -18.38
C THR A 42 30.49 10.75 -18.26
N ALA A 43 29.92 11.16 -17.13
CA ALA A 43 29.67 12.56 -16.81
C ALA A 43 30.08 12.83 -15.35
N GLU A 44 30.74 13.96 -15.13
CA GLU A 44 31.10 14.44 -13.78
C GLU A 44 29.91 15.15 -13.14
N VAL A 45 29.65 14.90 -11.86
CA VAL A 45 28.57 15.54 -11.09
C VAL A 45 29.10 16.47 -10.01
N ALA A 46 28.41 17.60 -9.84
CA ALA A 46 28.69 18.55 -8.75
C ALA A 46 27.39 19.05 -8.11
N PHE A 47 27.51 19.41 -6.81
CA PHE A 47 26.37 19.88 -6.01
C PHE A 47 26.71 21.15 -5.24
N LEU A 48 25.76 22.05 -5.15
CA LEU A 48 25.81 23.23 -4.30
C LEU A 48 24.51 23.35 -3.51
N ILE A 49 24.58 23.34 -2.18
CA ILE A 49 23.42 23.49 -1.29
C ILE A 49 23.69 24.62 -0.31
N GLU A 50 22.72 25.51 -0.15
CA GLU A 50 22.77 26.60 0.84
C GLU A 50 22.86 26.00 2.27
N ASP A 51 23.73 26.51 3.13
CA ASP A 51 24.09 25.92 4.43
C ASP A 51 22.90 25.60 5.33
N VAL A 52 21.90 26.51 5.39
CA VAL A 52 20.68 26.30 6.18
C VAL A 52 19.80 25.15 5.70
N TYR A 53 20.05 24.64 4.49
CA TYR A 53 19.33 23.53 3.89
C TYR A 53 20.15 22.25 3.80
N GLN A 54 21.42 22.26 4.22
CA GLN A 54 22.24 21.06 4.30
C GLN A 54 21.70 20.07 5.33
N GLY A 55 22.04 18.78 5.17
CA GLY A 55 21.58 17.70 6.04
C GLY A 55 20.11 17.32 5.91
N LYS A 56 19.35 17.91 4.96
CA LYS A 56 17.92 17.66 4.71
C LYS A 56 17.66 16.68 3.56
N GLY A 57 18.69 16.01 3.04
CA GLY A 57 18.58 15.04 1.94
C GLY A 57 18.48 15.63 0.53
N ILE A 58 18.62 16.96 0.37
CA ILE A 58 18.50 17.64 -0.93
C ILE A 58 19.55 17.12 -1.93
N SER A 59 20.82 16.97 -1.51
CA SER A 59 21.89 16.46 -2.37
C SER A 59 21.60 15.05 -2.86
N THR A 60 21.03 14.18 -2.03
CA THR A 60 20.63 12.82 -2.41
C THR A 60 19.54 12.84 -3.48
N LEU A 61 18.51 13.68 -3.29
CA LEU A 61 17.44 13.83 -4.28
C LEU A 61 17.94 14.41 -5.60
N LEU A 62 18.86 15.38 -5.54
CA LEU A 62 19.49 15.93 -6.73
C LEU A 62 20.33 14.89 -7.47
N LEU A 63 21.11 14.07 -6.75
CA LEU A 63 21.89 12.98 -7.35
C LEU A 63 21.00 11.98 -8.08
N GLU A 64 19.88 11.57 -7.46
CA GLU A 64 18.91 10.67 -8.08
C GLU A 64 18.33 11.23 -9.38
N ARG A 65 17.94 12.48 -9.34
CA ARG A 65 17.36 13.15 -10.51
C ARG A 65 18.40 13.36 -11.63
N LEU A 66 19.64 13.72 -11.25
CA LEU A 66 20.74 13.87 -12.21
C LEU A 66 21.11 12.52 -12.83
N ALA A 67 21.18 11.45 -12.04
CA ALA A 67 21.44 10.10 -12.55
C ALA A 67 20.38 9.68 -13.58
N GLY A 68 19.10 9.95 -13.29
CA GLY A 68 18.01 9.70 -14.25
C GLY A 68 18.13 10.55 -15.52
N LEU A 69 18.51 11.82 -15.39
CA LEU A 69 18.69 12.74 -16.53
C LEU A 69 19.90 12.34 -17.37
N ALA A 70 21.01 12.00 -16.75
CA ALA A 70 22.23 11.54 -17.42
C ALA A 70 21.99 10.22 -18.17
N ALA A 71 21.34 9.25 -17.53
CA ALA A 71 20.98 7.98 -18.17
C ALA A 71 20.04 8.21 -19.39
N ALA A 72 19.06 9.13 -19.29
CA ALA A 72 18.21 9.50 -20.40
C ALA A 72 18.97 10.16 -21.57
N ASN A 73 20.12 10.77 -21.29
CA ASN A 73 21.01 11.36 -22.30
C ASN A 73 22.12 10.41 -22.79
N GLY A 74 22.07 9.12 -22.37
CA GLY A 74 22.95 8.08 -22.87
C GLY A 74 24.24 7.86 -22.07
N TYR A 75 24.42 8.56 -20.95
CA TYR A 75 25.52 8.32 -20.04
C TYR A 75 25.28 6.99 -19.27
N VAL A 76 26.33 6.24 -19.07
CA VAL A 76 26.29 4.95 -18.38
C VAL A 76 26.89 5.01 -16.97
N GLU A 77 27.59 6.10 -16.67
CA GLU A 77 28.30 6.30 -15.41
C GLU A 77 28.37 7.78 -15.04
N LEU A 78 28.23 8.06 -13.75
CA LEU A 78 28.51 9.36 -13.15
C LEU A 78 29.78 9.28 -12.34
N GLU A 79 30.65 10.27 -12.44
CA GLU A 79 31.85 10.42 -11.65
C GLU A 79 31.76 11.62 -10.73
N ALA A 80 32.37 11.51 -9.54
CA ALA A 80 32.46 12.64 -8.60
C ALA A 80 33.79 12.62 -7.86
N GLU A 81 34.44 13.79 -7.80
CA GLU A 81 35.59 14.00 -6.92
C GLU A 81 35.19 14.76 -5.66
N VAL A 82 35.54 14.23 -4.50
CA VAL A 82 35.16 14.80 -3.21
C VAL A 82 36.40 14.94 -2.33
N LEU A 83 36.55 16.11 -1.72
CA LEU A 83 37.63 16.32 -0.74
C LEU A 83 37.45 15.37 0.45
N PRO A 84 38.52 14.80 1.02
CA PRO A 84 38.45 13.81 2.12
C PRO A 84 37.84 14.37 3.40
N ASP A 85 37.87 15.66 3.63
CA ASP A 85 37.27 16.35 4.76
C ASP A 85 35.79 16.66 4.56
N ASN A 86 35.28 16.56 3.34
CA ASN A 86 33.85 16.73 3.04
C ASN A 86 33.03 15.47 3.35
N GLN A 87 33.02 15.07 4.64
CA GLN A 87 32.27 13.91 5.10
C GLN A 87 30.77 13.97 4.77
N PRO A 88 30.08 15.15 4.83
CA PRO A 88 28.70 15.25 4.41
C PRO A 88 28.45 14.76 2.98
N MET A 89 29.31 15.15 2.03
CA MET A 89 29.17 14.74 0.64
C MET A 89 29.55 13.27 0.41
N ILE A 90 30.59 12.79 1.07
CA ILE A 90 30.98 11.38 1.10
C ILE A 90 29.80 10.53 1.61
N ASN A 91 29.09 10.98 2.63
CA ASN A 91 27.91 10.30 3.18
C ASN A 91 26.73 10.30 2.19
N VAL A 92 26.53 11.35 1.39
CA VAL A 92 25.52 11.40 0.33
C VAL A 92 25.78 10.27 -0.65
N PHE A 93 27.00 10.13 -1.17
CA PHE A 93 27.35 9.04 -2.10
C PHE A 93 27.26 7.67 -1.43
N ASN A 94 27.74 7.53 -0.19
CA ASN A 94 27.68 6.26 0.54
C ASN A 94 26.24 5.80 0.84
N SER A 95 25.34 6.72 1.13
CA SER A 95 23.93 6.44 1.46
C SER A 95 22.99 6.48 0.26
N SER A 96 23.50 6.84 -0.94
CA SER A 96 22.69 6.98 -2.15
C SER A 96 22.03 5.67 -2.62
N GLY A 97 22.56 4.52 -2.19
CA GLY A 97 22.06 3.20 -2.61
C GLY A 97 22.48 2.77 -4.02
N PHE A 98 23.19 3.62 -4.76
CA PHE A 98 23.79 3.23 -6.03
C PHE A 98 24.93 2.25 -5.80
N GLU A 99 25.11 1.29 -6.74
CA GLU A 99 26.38 0.61 -6.88
C GLU A 99 27.44 1.66 -7.16
N LYS A 100 28.61 1.52 -6.56
CA LYS A 100 29.69 2.50 -6.69
C LYS A 100 31.03 1.86 -6.49
N HIS A 101 31.98 2.32 -7.28
CA HIS A 101 33.39 2.09 -7.03
C HIS A 101 33.96 3.34 -6.35
N LYS A 102 34.72 3.12 -5.28
CA LYS A 102 35.31 4.21 -4.49
C LYS A 102 36.80 4.02 -4.49
N VAL A 103 37.52 4.98 -5.02
CA VAL A 103 38.99 5.01 -5.04
C VAL A 103 39.48 6.18 -4.19
N TRP A 104 40.40 5.91 -3.29
CA TRP A 104 41.08 6.94 -2.52
C TRP A 104 42.36 7.32 -3.26
N ASP A 105 42.46 8.58 -3.67
CA ASP A 105 43.71 9.19 -4.09
C ASP A 105 44.26 10.08 -2.96
N SER A 106 45.54 10.52 -3.06
CA SER A 106 46.16 11.29 -2.01
C SER A 106 45.40 12.53 -1.56
N ASP A 107 44.73 13.20 -2.49
CA ASP A 107 44.07 14.50 -2.29
C ASP A 107 42.56 14.49 -2.48
N THR A 108 41.99 13.42 -3.03
CA THR A 108 40.53 13.31 -3.34
C THR A 108 40.01 11.89 -3.09
N VAL A 109 38.69 11.81 -2.95
CA VAL A 109 37.92 10.57 -2.98
C VAL A 109 37.14 10.54 -4.27
N HIS A 110 37.51 9.65 -5.17
CA HIS A 110 36.84 9.46 -6.45
C HIS A 110 35.71 8.43 -6.33
N PHE A 111 34.53 8.79 -6.82
CA PHE A 111 33.36 7.91 -6.90
C PHE A 111 32.99 7.68 -8.36
N GLU A 112 32.86 6.44 -8.75
CA GLU A 112 32.26 5.99 -10.00
C GLU A 112 30.89 5.36 -9.70
N ILE A 113 29.84 5.86 -10.31
CA ILE A 113 28.44 5.49 -10.05
C ILE A 113 27.82 5.04 -11.35
N PRO A 114 27.70 3.72 -11.60
CA PRO A 114 26.99 3.22 -12.76
C PRO A 114 25.53 3.68 -12.74
N VAL A 115 25.06 4.27 -13.86
CA VAL A 115 23.69 4.71 -14.04
C VAL A 115 22.95 3.82 -15.05
N ASN A 116 23.41 2.60 -15.22
CA ASN A 116 22.86 1.61 -16.13
C ASN A 116 21.47 1.16 -15.69
N GLY A 117 20.45 1.58 -16.44
CA GLY A 117 19.09 1.09 -16.35
C GLY A 117 18.18 1.93 -15.43
N ALA A 118 17.20 2.57 -16.04
CA ALA A 118 16.16 3.32 -15.33
C ALA A 118 15.47 2.48 -14.23
N ALA A 119 15.35 1.16 -14.40
CA ALA A 119 14.73 0.25 -13.43
C ALA A 119 15.47 0.22 -12.08
N ALA A 120 16.81 0.09 -12.08
CA ALA A 120 17.58 0.05 -10.84
C ALA A 120 17.53 1.37 -10.08
N LEU A 121 17.51 2.50 -10.79
CA LEU A 121 17.37 3.83 -10.21
C LEU A 121 16.01 4.01 -9.52
N TRP A 122 14.95 3.50 -10.16
CA TRP A 122 13.60 3.53 -9.59
C TRP A 122 13.47 2.67 -8.33
N GLU A 123 14.09 1.49 -8.31
CA GLU A 123 14.07 0.60 -7.13
C GLU A 123 14.76 1.23 -5.92
N GLN A 124 15.89 1.89 -6.13
CA GLN A 124 16.64 2.56 -5.07
C GLN A 124 15.91 3.80 -4.54
N ALA A 125 15.35 4.61 -5.42
CA ALA A 125 14.55 5.78 -5.03
C ALA A 125 13.32 5.35 -4.22
N ASP A 126 12.64 4.29 -4.64
CA ASP A 126 11.48 3.73 -3.95
C ASP A 126 11.85 3.13 -2.58
N LEU A 127 13.00 2.46 -2.46
CA LEU A 127 13.49 1.95 -1.17
C LEU A 127 13.72 3.09 -0.17
N ARG A 128 14.36 4.17 -0.60
CA ARG A 128 14.59 5.35 0.25
C ARG A 128 13.30 6.06 0.62
N GLU A 129 12.39 6.27 -0.33
CA GLU A 129 11.06 6.83 -0.07
C GLU A 129 10.35 6.02 1.02
N ARG A 130 10.36 4.70 0.90
CA ARG A 130 9.73 3.79 1.85
C ARG A 130 10.31 3.93 3.25
N ILE A 131 11.62 3.88 3.39
CA ILE A 131 12.31 4.03 4.68
C ILE A 131 12.06 5.41 5.28
N ALA A 132 12.14 6.47 4.46
CA ALA A 132 11.90 7.83 4.91
C ALA A 132 10.45 8.03 5.39
N VAL A 133 9.47 7.52 4.64
CA VAL A 133 8.05 7.58 5.02
C VAL A 133 7.79 6.78 6.29
N ALA A 134 8.27 5.54 6.38
CA ALA A 134 8.12 4.71 7.57
C ALA A 134 8.70 5.40 8.82
N ASN A 135 9.92 5.91 8.72
CA ASN A 135 10.58 6.63 9.82
C ASN A 135 9.84 7.93 10.20
N SER A 136 9.23 8.62 9.25
CA SER A 136 8.46 9.83 9.52
C SER A 136 7.20 9.58 10.36
N LEU A 137 6.69 8.35 10.39
CA LEU A 137 5.52 7.96 11.18
C LEU A 137 5.87 7.50 12.60
N VAL A 138 7.13 7.21 12.89
CA VAL A 138 7.56 6.74 14.23
C VAL A 138 7.13 7.70 15.34
N PRO A 139 7.29 9.03 15.23
CA PRO A 139 6.86 9.97 16.27
C PRO A 139 5.34 9.96 16.54
N LEU A 140 4.53 9.52 15.58
CA LEU A 140 3.08 9.37 15.78
C LEU A 140 2.72 8.01 16.37
N LEU A 141 3.32 6.95 15.85
CA LEU A 141 2.91 5.57 16.17
C LEU A 141 3.66 5.03 17.40
N ARG A 142 4.86 5.50 17.67
CA ARG A 142 5.72 5.08 18.80
C ARG A 142 6.33 6.29 19.53
N PRO A 143 5.52 7.25 20.01
CA PRO A 143 6.05 8.42 20.71
C PRO A 143 6.58 8.04 22.10
N GLU A 144 7.61 8.75 22.56
CA GLU A 144 8.08 8.68 23.95
C GLU A 144 7.38 9.75 24.83
N SER A 145 6.70 10.70 24.21
CA SER A 145 6.01 11.79 24.90
C SER A 145 4.80 12.29 24.10
N ILE A 146 3.70 12.59 24.81
CA ILE A 146 2.45 13.07 24.21
C ILE A 146 2.00 14.34 24.94
N ALA A 147 1.73 15.41 24.16
CA ALA A 147 1.02 16.59 24.67
C ALA A 147 -0.45 16.55 24.20
N VAL A 148 -1.39 16.79 25.12
CA VAL A 148 -2.83 16.90 24.81
C VAL A 148 -3.25 18.35 24.94
N ILE A 149 -3.46 19.02 23.80
CA ILE A 149 -3.82 20.44 23.74
C ILE A 149 -5.33 20.57 23.74
N GLY A 150 -5.86 21.34 24.71
CA GLY A 150 -7.29 21.39 25.01
C GLY A 150 -7.73 20.32 26.00
N ALA A 151 -6.80 19.75 26.76
CA ALA A 151 -7.12 18.90 27.91
C ALA A 151 -8.01 19.67 28.90
N SER A 152 -9.15 19.09 29.27
CA SER A 152 -10.18 19.75 30.07
C SER A 152 -10.48 18.96 31.34
N ARG A 153 -10.89 19.65 32.43
CA ARG A 153 -11.45 19.01 33.64
C ARG A 153 -12.86 18.45 33.41
N ASN A 154 -13.55 18.89 32.36
CA ASN A 154 -14.87 18.36 32.03
C ASN A 154 -14.75 16.94 31.44
N PRO A 155 -15.28 15.91 32.09
CA PRO A 155 -15.17 14.51 31.65
C PRO A 155 -15.76 14.22 30.27
N SER A 156 -16.74 15.03 29.83
CA SER A 156 -17.42 14.88 28.52
C SER A 156 -16.70 15.61 27.38
N SER A 157 -15.64 16.36 27.66
CA SER A 157 -14.89 17.05 26.61
C SER A 157 -13.97 16.10 25.86
N ILE A 158 -13.81 16.33 24.55
CA ILE A 158 -12.93 15.55 23.67
C ILE A 158 -11.52 15.44 24.25
N GLY A 159 -10.93 16.55 24.71
CA GLY A 159 -9.59 16.55 25.28
C GLY A 159 -9.47 15.77 26.59
N ASN A 160 -10.53 15.73 27.44
CA ASN A 160 -10.53 14.88 28.62
C ASN A 160 -10.62 13.39 28.26
N ILE A 161 -11.53 13.04 27.34
CA ILE A 161 -11.70 11.63 26.89
C ILE A 161 -10.38 11.08 26.36
N ILE A 162 -9.69 11.81 25.48
CA ILE A 162 -8.40 11.40 24.94
C ILE A 162 -7.35 11.26 26.03
N LEU A 163 -7.22 12.25 26.90
CA LEU A 163 -6.26 12.19 28.03
C LEU A 163 -6.53 10.98 28.90
N LYS A 164 -7.80 10.74 29.26
CA LYS A 164 -8.22 9.57 30.05
C LYS A 164 -7.88 8.25 29.33
N ASN A 165 -8.10 8.19 28.01
CA ASN A 165 -7.80 7.01 27.19
C ASN A 165 -6.29 6.73 27.13
N ILE A 166 -5.45 7.76 26.99
CA ILE A 166 -3.99 7.61 27.04
C ILE A 166 -3.53 7.06 28.39
N ILE A 167 -4.07 7.58 29.50
CA ILE A 167 -3.73 7.15 30.85
C ILE A 167 -4.21 5.70 31.07
N SER A 168 -5.49 5.41 30.81
CA SER A 168 -6.09 4.10 31.04
C SER A 168 -5.56 3.03 30.07
N GLY A 169 -5.08 3.44 28.88
CA GLY A 169 -4.35 2.59 27.94
C GLY A 169 -3.02 2.10 28.47
N GLY A 170 -2.47 2.74 29.51
CA GLY A 170 -1.20 2.37 30.12
C GLY A 170 0.03 2.87 29.35
N PHE A 171 -0.11 4.01 28.66
CA PHE A 171 0.99 4.61 27.88
C PHE A 171 2.28 4.69 28.68
N LYS A 172 3.39 4.24 28.12
CA LYS A 172 4.67 4.10 28.80
C LYS A 172 5.51 5.39 28.81
N GLY A 173 5.18 6.36 27.98
CA GLY A 173 5.89 7.62 27.85
C GLY A 173 5.36 8.71 28.78
N LYS A 174 5.84 9.94 28.56
CA LYS A 174 5.43 11.12 29.34
C LYS A 174 4.18 11.76 28.76
N ILE A 175 3.26 12.20 29.62
CA ILE A 175 2.00 12.84 29.24
C ILE A 175 1.99 14.28 29.73
N PHE A 176 1.68 15.23 28.83
CA PHE A 176 1.64 16.67 29.10
C PHE A 176 0.27 17.25 28.76
N PRO A 177 -0.70 17.28 29.70
CA PRO A 177 -1.94 18.02 29.50
C PRO A 177 -1.66 19.52 29.35
N VAL A 178 -2.26 20.18 28.35
CA VAL A 178 -2.16 21.61 28.12
C VAL A 178 -3.53 22.26 28.30
N ASN A 179 -3.66 23.08 29.35
CA ASN A 179 -4.87 23.85 29.66
C ASN A 179 -4.49 25.12 30.43
N PRO A 180 -4.78 26.32 29.90
CA PRO A 180 -4.41 27.60 30.58
C PRO A 180 -5.16 27.83 31.89
N ASN A 181 -6.31 27.15 32.10
CA ASN A 181 -7.22 27.39 33.24
C ASN A 181 -7.19 26.27 34.28
N ALA A 182 -6.23 25.34 34.23
CA ALA A 182 -6.17 24.22 35.15
C ALA A 182 -4.72 23.88 35.55
N GLU A 183 -4.46 23.74 36.84
CA GLU A 183 -3.17 23.26 37.34
C GLU A 183 -2.99 21.74 37.17
N LYS A 184 -4.08 21.01 37.22
CA LYS A 184 -4.12 19.56 37.02
C LYS A 184 -5.36 19.14 36.20
N VAL A 185 -5.21 18.12 35.36
CA VAL A 185 -6.29 17.43 34.65
C VAL A 185 -6.06 15.92 34.83
N ASN A 186 -7.08 15.20 35.32
CA ASN A 186 -7.01 13.77 35.64
C ASN A 186 -5.76 13.42 36.49
N ASP A 187 -5.53 14.20 37.57
CA ASP A 187 -4.41 14.08 38.50
C ASP A 187 -3.00 14.31 37.93
N ILE A 188 -2.88 14.61 36.65
CA ILE A 188 -1.61 14.98 36.00
C ILE A 188 -1.46 16.50 35.98
N LYS A 189 -0.23 16.98 36.28
CA LYS A 189 0.12 18.40 36.18
C LYS A 189 -0.17 18.94 34.80
N SER A 190 -0.94 19.98 34.68
CA SER A 190 -1.24 20.69 33.45
C SER A 190 -0.28 21.86 33.22
N TYR A 191 -0.10 22.21 31.96
CA TYR A 191 0.73 23.29 31.50
C TYR A 191 -0.15 24.39 30.86
N PRO A 192 0.10 25.67 31.10
CA PRO A 192 -0.73 26.76 30.55
C PRO A 192 -0.58 26.89 29.01
N SER A 193 0.57 26.53 28.47
CA SER A 193 0.84 26.50 27.01
C SER A 193 1.88 25.44 26.69
N VAL A 194 2.00 25.09 25.39
CA VAL A 194 3.03 24.19 24.91
C VAL A 194 4.44 24.71 25.22
N ASN A 195 4.64 26.01 25.08
CA ASN A 195 5.93 26.67 25.35
C ASN A 195 6.40 26.55 26.79
N SER A 196 5.51 26.25 27.73
CA SER A 196 5.87 26.06 29.16
C SER A 196 6.39 24.63 29.45
N ILE A 197 6.31 23.72 28.51
CA ILE A 197 6.82 22.35 28.60
C ILE A 197 8.31 22.36 28.24
N LYS A 198 9.17 22.05 29.23
CA LYS A 198 10.64 22.01 29.02
C LYS A 198 11.11 20.68 28.37
N ASN A 199 10.27 19.69 28.37
CA ASN A 199 10.60 18.38 27.81
C ASN A 199 10.34 18.35 26.30
N LYS A 200 11.05 17.48 25.57
CA LYS A 200 10.77 17.16 24.18
C LYS A 200 9.36 16.60 24.06
N ILE A 201 8.65 16.99 23.02
CA ILE A 201 7.33 16.48 22.65
C ILE A 201 7.48 15.76 21.31
N ASP A 202 7.13 14.47 21.24
CA ASP A 202 7.13 13.72 19.98
C ASP A 202 5.79 13.85 19.28
N LEU A 203 4.69 13.66 20.02
CA LEU A 203 3.32 13.69 19.51
C LEU A 203 2.49 14.75 20.24
N ALA A 204 1.76 15.54 19.48
CA ALA A 204 0.75 16.45 20.01
C ALA A 204 -0.65 16.07 19.50
N VAL A 205 -1.61 15.94 20.42
CA VAL A 205 -3.02 15.70 20.09
C VAL A 205 -3.80 16.98 20.34
N ILE A 206 -4.40 17.55 19.28
CA ILE A 206 -5.14 18.82 19.35
C ILE A 206 -6.64 18.53 19.42
N ALA A 207 -7.27 19.01 20.49
CA ALA A 207 -8.71 18.93 20.73
C ALA A 207 -9.27 20.35 21.02
N LEU A 208 -9.04 21.27 20.08
CA LEU A 208 -9.49 22.67 20.13
C LEU A 208 -10.48 22.98 19.01
N PRO A 209 -11.30 24.05 19.09
CA PRO A 209 -12.05 24.56 17.95
C PRO A 209 -11.16 24.81 16.73
N ALA A 210 -11.69 24.57 15.52
CA ALA A 210 -10.90 24.60 14.27
C ALA A 210 -10.14 25.93 14.05
N GLU A 211 -10.72 27.05 14.50
CA GLU A 211 -10.15 28.40 14.39
C GLU A 211 -8.85 28.56 15.20
N SER A 212 -8.70 27.79 16.28
CA SER A 212 -7.54 27.86 17.18
C SER A 212 -6.45 26.84 16.83
N VAL A 213 -6.73 25.90 15.92
CA VAL A 213 -5.82 24.79 15.60
C VAL A 213 -4.53 25.26 14.95
N GLN A 214 -4.60 26.25 14.04
CA GLN A 214 -3.41 26.71 13.33
C GLN A 214 -2.39 27.35 14.28
N ILE A 215 -2.85 28.20 15.21
CA ILE A 215 -1.98 28.84 16.22
C ILE A 215 -1.35 27.76 17.12
N ALA A 216 -2.15 26.79 17.56
CA ALA A 216 -1.64 25.68 18.37
C ALA A 216 -0.60 24.84 17.59
N ALA A 217 -0.82 24.59 16.31
CA ALA A 217 0.13 23.86 15.46
C ALA A 217 1.46 24.62 15.33
N GLU A 218 1.44 25.94 15.17
CA GLU A 218 2.65 26.77 15.12
C GLU A 218 3.46 26.68 16.43
N GLU A 219 2.80 26.73 17.59
CA GLU A 219 3.44 26.56 18.89
C GLU A 219 4.06 25.17 19.05
N ILE A 220 3.35 24.14 18.65
CA ILE A 220 3.78 22.74 18.69
C ILE A 220 5.02 22.51 17.81
N ILE A 221 5.01 23.07 16.60
CA ILE A 221 6.14 23.02 15.66
C ILE A 221 7.37 23.70 16.25
N LYS A 222 7.20 24.90 16.83
CA LYS A 222 8.30 25.64 17.53
C LYS A 222 8.85 24.85 18.71
N ALA A 223 8.01 24.08 19.42
CA ALA A 223 8.43 23.20 20.51
C ALA A 223 9.14 21.91 20.01
N GLY A 224 9.25 21.71 18.68
CA GLY A 224 10.03 20.65 18.07
C GLY A 224 9.30 19.32 17.89
N ALA A 225 7.99 19.26 18.09
CA ALA A 225 7.19 18.05 17.85
C ALA A 225 7.25 17.63 16.36
N LYS A 226 7.21 16.33 16.12
CA LYS A 226 7.30 15.73 14.78
C LYS A 226 5.99 15.10 14.32
N GLY A 227 5.05 14.87 15.23
CA GLY A 227 3.73 14.31 14.94
C GLY A 227 2.61 15.15 15.54
N ILE A 228 1.55 15.39 14.76
CA ILE A 228 0.34 16.09 15.19
C ILE A 228 -0.88 15.24 14.82
N VAL A 229 -1.79 15.06 15.77
CA VAL A 229 -3.12 14.47 15.56
C VAL A 229 -4.17 15.54 15.81
N ILE A 230 -5.07 15.74 14.86
CA ILE A 230 -6.17 16.70 15.00
C ILE A 230 -7.50 15.96 14.97
N VAL A 231 -8.15 15.88 16.12
CA VAL A 231 -9.49 15.26 16.23
C VAL A 231 -10.62 16.24 15.92
N SER A 232 -10.34 17.53 15.98
CA SER A 232 -11.30 18.60 15.73
C SER A 232 -11.87 18.55 14.31
N ALA A 233 -13.17 18.78 14.18
CA ALA A 233 -13.87 19.00 12.92
C ALA A 233 -13.89 20.51 12.56
N GLY A 234 -14.39 20.87 11.38
CA GLY A 234 -14.49 22.24 10.87
C GLY A 234 -13.42 22.55 9.81
N PHE A 235 -12.98 21.53 9.09
CA PHE A 235 -11.99 21.62 8.01
C PHE A 235 -12.65 21.33 6.65
N ALA A 236 -12.05 20.58 5.76
CA ALA A 236 -12.54 20.38 4.40
C ALA A 236 -14.01 19.91 4.33
N GLU A 237 -14.49 19.16 5.31
CA GLU A 237 -15.86 18.71 5.44
C GLU A 237 -16.85 19.86 5.74
N ALA A 238 -16.37 21.02 6.20
CA ALA A 238 -17.19 22.19 6.52
C ALA A 238 -17.34 23.18 5.35
N GLY A 239 -16.89 22.81 4.14
CA GLY A 239 -17.04 23.63 2.95
C GLY A 239 -15.81 24.51 2.63
N PRO A 240 -15.99 25.55 1.76
CA PRO A 240 -14.86 26.31 1.17
C PRO A 240 -13.86 26.89 2.18
N GLU A 241 -14.35 27.51 3.26
CA GLU A 241 -13.48 28.06 4.31
C GLU A 241 -12.72 26.98 5.06
N GLY A 242 -13.34 25.82 5.30
CA GLY A 242 -12.70 24.67 5.89
C GLY A 242 -11.64 24.07 4.97
N ILE A 243 -11.87 24.02 3.68
CA ILE A 243 -10.88 23.59 2.67
C ILE A 243 -9.66 24.50 2.69
N LYS A 244 -9.86 25.83 2.76
CA LYS A 244 -8.78 26.82 2.82
C LYS A 244 -7.95 26.61 4.08
N ARG A 245 -8.60 26.51 5.25
CA ARG A 245 -7.98 26.26 6.56
C ARG A 245 -7.13 24.98 6.55
N GLN A 246 -7.67 23.90 5.96
CA GLN A 246 -6.94 22.65 5.84
C GLN A 246 -5.69 22.77 4.96
N LYS A 247 -5.76 23.46 3.82
CA LYS A 247 -4.62 23.68 2.93
C LYS A 247 -3.51 24.49 3.61
N GLU A 248 -3.87 25.57 4.31
CA GLU A 248 -2.91 26.40 5.07
C GLU A 248 -2.20 25.58 6.15
N LEU A 249 -2.96 24.78 6.90
CA LEU A 249 -2.43 23.88 7.92
C LEU A 249 -1.47 22.83 7.34
N VAL A 250 -1.83 22.19 6.23
CA VAL A 250 -0.98 21.19 5.55
C VAL A 250 0.31 21.83 5.04
N SER A 251 0.23 23.03 4.45
CA SER A 251 1.42 23.77 4.02
C SER A 251 2.34 24.08 5.19
N LEU A 252 1.79 24.48 6.32
CA LEU A 252 2.55 24.77 7.54
C LEU A 252 3.30 23.55 8.07
N VAL A 253 2.61 22.41 8.24
CA VAL A 253 3.22 21.21 8.83
C VAL A 253 4.27 20.61 7.89
N ARG A 254 4.00 20.59 6.58
CA ARG A 254 4.95 20.06 5.58
C ARG A 254 6.20 20.91 5.46
N ALA A 255 6.07 22.24 5.46
CA ALA A 255 7.20 23.16 5.42
C ALA A 255 8.17 22.96 6.61
N ASN A 256 7.68 22.42 7.73
CA ASN A 256 8.46 22.17 8.94
C ASN A 256 8.81 20.68 9.16
N GLY A 257 8.53 19.80 8.20
CA GLY A 257 8.82 18.37 8.30
C GLY A 257 8.05 17.67 9.43
N VAL A 258 6.84 18.14 9.76
CA VAL A 258 5.93 17.55 10.74
C VAL A 258 4.84 16.77 10.04
N ARG A 259 4.50 15.59 10.57
CA ARG A 259 3.44 14.75 10.01
C ARG A 259 2.12 15.01 10.73
N LEU A 260 1.04 15.03 9.93
CA LEU A 260 -0.31 15.35 10.40
C LEU A 260 -1.29 14.19 10.16
N LEU A 261 -1.93 13.71 11.23
CA LEU A 261 -3.07 12.80 11.16
C LEU A 261 -4.39 13.57 11.39
N GLY A 262 -5.35 13.34 10.53
CA GLY A 262 -6.63 14.04 10.54
C GLY A 262 -6.67 15.18 9.51
N PRO A 263 -7.36 16.28 9.74
CA PRO A 263 -8.31 16.57 10.82
C PRO A 263 -9.58 15.69 10.82
N SER A 264 -10.47 15.94 11.78
CA SER A 264 -11.78 15.24 11.87
C SER A 264 -11.61 13.71 11.98
N CYS A 265 -10.62 13.25 12.72
CA CYS A 265 -10.30 11.84 12.89
C CYS A 265 -10.68 11.30 14.29
N LEU A 266 -10.76 9.97 14.42
CA LEU A 266 -10.93 9.31 15.72
C LEU A 266 -9.63 9.36 16.54
N GLY A 267 -8.48 9.43 15.89
CA GLY A 267 -7.17 9.31 16.49
C GLY A 267 -6.46 8.00 16.11
N LEU A 268 -5.52 7.59 16.95
CA LEU A 268 -4.70 6.40 16.71
C LEU A 268 -4.43 5.61 18.00
N MET A 269 -4.15 4.32 17.85
CA MET A 269 -3.78 3.42 18.94
C MET A 269 -2.58 2.56 18.54
N ASN A 270 -1.78 2.18 19.53
CA ASN A 270 -0.69 1.22 19.40
C ASN A 270 -0.73 0.28 20.63
N THR A 271 -0.85 -1.02 20.37
CA THR A 271 -0.99 -2.05 21.42
C THR A 271 0.33 -2.64 21.87
N ASP A 272 1.45 -2.33 21.18
CA ASP A 272 2.78 -2.80 21.58
C ASP A 272 2.99 -2.54 23.08
N PRO A 273 3.32 -3.56 23.89
CA PRO A 273 3.49 -3.42 25.34
C PRO A 273 4.51 -2.36 25.74
N SER A 274 5.48 -2.05 24.88
CA SER A 274 6.48 -0.98 25.11
C SER A 274 5.92 0.42 24.89
N VAL A 275 4.76 0.55 24.24
CA VAL A 275 4.09 1.83 23.92
C VAL A 275 2.75 1.94 24.65
N SER A 276 1.86 0.97 24.48
CA SER A 276 0.51 0.86 25.08
C SER A 276 -0.31 2.17 24.95
N MET A 277 -0.37 2.73 23.75
CA MET A 277 -0.96 4.04 23.51
C MET A 277 -2.40 3.95 23.01
N ASN A 278 -3.32 4.67 23.65
CA ASN A 278 -4.63 4.97 23.10
C ASN A 278 -4.86 6.48 22.99
N ALA A 279 -4.32 7.11 21.95
CA ALA A 279 -4.50 8.52 21.63
C ALA A 279 -5.71 8.70 20.68
N SER A 280 -6.88 8.18 21.12
CA SER A 280 -8.10 8.21 20.33
C SER A 280 -9.35 8.47 21.20
N LEU A 281 -10.48 8.67 20.54
CA LEU A 281 -11.79 8.76 21.18
C LEU A 281 -12.43 7.37 21.45
N ALA A 282 -11.78 6.29 21.00
CA ALA A 282 -12.28 4.94 21.23
C ALA A 282 -12.03 4.49 22.68
N PRO A 283 -12.99 3.82 23.32
CA PRO A 283 -12.75 3.15 24.60
C PRO A 283 -11.70 2.05 24.42
N LYS A 284 -11.19 1.48 25.55
CA LYS A 284 -10.21 0.39 25.53
C LYS A 284 -10.86 -0.91 25.01
N ILE A 285 -10.90 -1.07 23.68
CA ILE A 285 -11.52 -2.21 23.01
C ILE A 285 -10.47 -3.12 22.36
N MET A 286 -9.31 -2.57 21.95
CA MET A 286 -8.31 -3.33 21.20
C MET A 286 -7.66 -4.42 22.03
N ILE A 287 -7.49 -5.58 21.41
CA ILE A 287 -6.60 -6.64 21.86
C ILE A 287 -5.27 -6.57 21.11
N GLU A 288 -4.19 -6.92 21.79
CA GLU A 288 -2.88 -7.06 21.19
C GLU A 288 -2.90 -8.14 20.10
N GLY A 289 -2.22 -7.90 18.99
CA GLY A 289 -2.15 -8.84 17.88
C GLY A 289 -1.21 -8.39 16.79
N ASN A 290 -1.45 -8.85 15.56
CA ASN A 290 -0.51 -8.74 14.46
C ASN A 290 -1.05 -8.01 13.23
N ALA A 291 -2.22 -7.35 13.33
CA ALA A 291 -2.81 -6.60 12.23
C ALA A 291 -2.59 -5.09 12.37
N GLY A 292 -2.18 -4.41 11.30
CA GLY A 292 -2.29 -2.96 11.20
C GLY A 292 -3.66 -2.60 10.62
N PHE A 293 -4.40 -1.68 11.24
CA PHE A 293 -5.74 -1.30 10.76
C PHE A 293 -5.86 0.18 10.42
N PHE A 294 -6.33 0.45 9.22
CA PHE A 294 -6.60 1.79 8.70
C PHE A 294 -8.08 1.96 8.33
N SER A 295 -8.69 3.05 8.82
CA SER A 295 -10.08 3.39 8.51
C SER A 295 -10.25 4.85 8.06
N HIS A 296 -11.00 5.05 6.99
CA HIS A 296 -11.46 6.39 6.59
C HIS A 296 -12.62 6.91 7.45
N SER A 297 -13.37 6.03 8.06
CA SER A 297 -14.54 6.39 8.88
C SER A 297 -14.22 6.25 10.37
N ALA A 298 -14.43 7.32 11.12
CA ALA A 298 -14.25 7.29 12.57
C ALA A 298 -15.29 6.39 13.26
N ALA A 299 -16.57 6.62 12.99
CA ALA A 299 -17.65 5.87 13.63
C ALA A 299 -17.64 4.38 13.25
N LEU A 300 -17.45 4.07 11.96
CA LEU A 300 -17.36 2.69 11.50
C LEU A 300 -16.11 1.99 12.07
N GLY A 301 -15.01 2.73 12.25
CA GLY A 301 -13.81 2.22 12.88
C GLY A 301 -14.06 1.65 14.28
N LEU A 302 -14.92 2.29 15.08
CA LEU A 302 -15.30 1.78 16.41
C LEU A 302 -16.05 0.45 16.33
N VAL A 303 -17.06 0.37 15.46
CA VAL A 303 -17.86 -0.85 15.24
C VAL A 303 -16.95 -2.01 14.77
N ILE A 304 -16.02 -1.69 13.88
CA ILE A 304 -15.04 -2.66 13.38
C ILE A 304 -14.13 -3.16 14.50
N LEU A 305 -13.68 -2.30 15.40
CA LEU A 305 -12.84 -2.71 16.53
C LEU A 305 -13.57 -3.65 17.49
N GLU A 306 -14.85 -3.41 17.76
CA GLU A 306 -15.67 -4.32 18.58
C GLU A 306 -15.83 -5.68 17.91
N TYR A 307 -16.17 -5.67 16.62
CA TYR A 307 -16.33 -6.91 15.86
C TYR A 307 -15.03 -7.71 15.73
N ALA A 308 -13.90 -7.03 15.54
CA ALA A 308 -12.58 -7.66 15.54
C ALA A 308 -12.27 -8.38 16.87
N LYS A 309 -12.63 -7.74 18.00
CA LYS A 309 -12.48 -8.34 19.33
C LYS A 309 -13.33 -9.60 19.46
N GLU A 310 -14.59 -9.57 19.01
CA GLU A 310 -15.47 -10.75 19.01
C GLU A 310 -14.90 -11.89 18.16
N LYS A 311 -14.26 -11.57 17.05
CA LYS A 311 -13.61 -12.54 16.15
C LYS A 311 -12.21 -12.96 16.62
N GLY A 312 -11.66 -12.39 17.69
CA GLY A 312 -10.31 -12.70 18.18
C GLY A 312 -9.19 -12.16 17.28
N VAL A 313 -9.44 -11.11 16.49
CA VAL A 313 -8.42 -10.46 15.66
C VAL A 313 -7.82 -9.29 16.44
N GLY A 314 -6.54 -9.41 16.80
CA GLY A 314 -5.79 -8.37 17.48
C GLY A 314 -5.01 -7.47 16.52
N PHE A 315 -4.72 -6.25 16.98
CA PHE A 315 -4.04 -5.24 16.19
C PHE A 315 -2.69 -4.86 16.80
N THR A 316 -1.73 -4.49 15.97
CA THR A 316 -0.53 -3.75 16.38
C THR A 316 -0.84 -2.27 16.50
N THR A 317 -1.52 -1.73 15.51
CA THR A 317 -1.88 -0.33 15.42
C THR A 317 -3.25 -0.15 14.77
N PHE A 318 -3.98 0.86 15.24
CA PHE A 318 -5.20 1.37 14.61
C PHE A 318 -5.02 2.85 14.27
N VAL A 319 -5.40 3.23 13.06
CA VAL A 319 -5.33 4.61 12.60
C VAL A 319 -6.62 5.00 11.88
N SER A 320 -7.31 6.00 12.41
CA SER A 320 -8.42 6.67 11.73
C SER A 320 -7.94 7.99 11.15
N ALA A 321 -7.96 8.13 9.83
CA ALA A 321 -7.33 9.27 9.17
C ALA A 321 -8.23 10.49 8.96
N GLY A 322 -9.54 10.40 9.22
CA GLY A 322 -10.46 11.51 9.01
C GLY A 322 -10.37 12.08 7.58
N ASN A 323 -10.10 13.37 7.46
CA ASN A 323 -9.97 14.05 6.16
C ASN A 323 -8.71 13.65 5.36
N ARG A 324 -7.75 12.94 5.95
CA ARG A 324 -6.49 12.52 5.30
C ARG A 324 -5.71 13.69 4.68
N ALA A 325 -5.57 14.76 5.42
CA ALA A 325 -4.96 15.96 4.90
C ALA A 325 -3.46 15.78 4.55
N ASP A 326 -2.74 14.92 5.31
CA ASP A 326 -1.33 14.57 5.05
C ASP A 326 -1.12 13.05 5.07
N ILE A 327 -1.32 12.38 6.22
CA ILE A 327 -1.12 10.93 6.33
C ILE A 327 -2.28 10.17 5.67
N SER A 328 -1.93 9.18 4.87
CA SER A 328 -2.84 8.32 4.12
C SER A 328 -2.56 6.84 4.38
N GLY A 329 -3.41 5.97 3.83
CA GLY A 329 -3.18 4.52 3.85
C GLY A 329 -1.87 4.11 3.19
N ASN A 330 -1.40 4.85 2.17
CA ASN A 330 -0.13 4.59 1.51
C ASN A 330 1.05 4.72 2.47
N ASP A 331 1.04 5.74 3.32
CA ASP A 331 2.10 5.98 4.30
C ASP A 331 2.13 4.85 5.36
N LEU A 332 0.95 4.41 5.80
CA LEU A 332 0.84 3.31 6.76
C LEU A 332 1.24 1.95 6.17
N LEU A 333 0.93 1.70 4.89
CA LEU A 333 1.41 0.48 4.21
C LEU A 333 2.94 0.43 4.15
N HIS A 334 3.62 1.58 3.95
CA HIS A 334 5.07 1.64 4.04
C HIS A 334 5.57 1.31 5.46
N TYR A 335 4.94 1.85 6.49
CA TYR A 335 5.29 1.56 7.88
C TYR A 335 5.07 0.08 8.22
N TRP A 336 3.89 -0.46 7.94
CA TRP A 336 3.56 -1.86 8.24
C TRP A 336 4.37 -2.87 7.43
N ALA A 337 4.81 -2.51 6.23
CA ALA A 337 5.70 -3.37 5.44
C ALA A 337 7.03 -3.62 6.15
N GLU A 338 7.54 -2.64 6.88
CA GLU A 338 8.82 -2.71 7.61
C GLU A 338 8.65 -3.09 9.09
N ASP A 339 7.47 -2.88 9.69
CA ASP A 339 7.23 -3.23 11.10
C ASP A 339 7.16 -4.74 11.33
N PRO A 340 8.10 -5.36 12.08
CA PRO A 340 8.12 -6.80 12.27
C PRO A 340 6.93 -7.35 13.08
N ALA A 341 6.30 -6.53 13.92
CA ALA A 341 5.14 -6.91 14.69
C ALA A 341 3.87 -7.01 13.83
N THR A 342 3.78 -6.23 12.75
CA THR A 342 2.64 -6.26 11.85
C THR A 342 2.81 -7.36 10.81
N ARG A 343 1.92 -8.37 10.81
CA ARG A 343 1.92 -9.49 9.86
C ARG A 343 0.91 -9.34 8.74
N MET A 344 -0.13 -8.50 8.91
CA MET A 344 -1.13 -8.18 7.89
C MET A 344 -1.60 -6.75 8.03
N ALA A 345 -2.11 -6.16 6.93
CA ALA A 345 -2.80 -4.88 6.95
C ALA A 345 -4.28 -5.07 6.65
N ILE A 346 -5.13 -4.36 7.37
CA ILE A 346 -6.57 -4.33 7.15
C ILE A 346 -6.98 -2.90 6.80
N LEU A 347 -7.66 -2.72 5.66
CA LEU A 347 -8.01 -1.42 5.12
C LEU A 347 -9.53 -1.30 4.93
N TYR A 348 -10.12 -0.29 5.52
CA TYR A 348 -11.44 0.21 5.12
C TYR A 348 -11.28 1.48 4.29
N LEU A 349 -11.57 1.39 2.98
CA LEU A 349 -11.31 2.46 2.02
C LEU A 349 -12.63 2.98 1.40
N GLU A 350 -12.84 4.30 1.48
CA GLU A 350 -13.89 5.01 0.73
C GLU A 350 -13.35 5.53 -0.61
N THR A 351 -12.11 6.01 -0.62
CA THR A 351 -11.41 6.51 -1.82
C THR A 351 -9.94 6.14 -1.76
N PHE A 352 -9.27 6.18 -2.91
CA PHE A 352 -7.81 6.12 -2.96
C PHE A 352 -7.23 7.55 -2.86
N GLY A 353 -6.06 7.70 -2.28
CA GLY A 353 -5.31 8.96 -2.34
C GLY A 353 -4.68 9.14 -3.72
N ASN A 354 -3.48 8.56 -3.90
CA ASN A 354 -2.84 8.38 -5.20
C ASN A 354 -2.91 6.90 -5.56
N PRO A 355 -3.81 6.48 -6.48
CA PRO A 355 -4.02 5.06 -6.79
C PRO A 355 -2.81 4.38 -7.41
N ARG A 356 -2.02 5.07 -8.25
CA ARG A 356 -0.79 4.49 -8.83
C ARG A 356 0.26 4.20 -7.78
N ARG A 357 0.46 5.15 -6.85
CA ARG A 357 1.34 4.94 -5.70
C ARG A 357 0.82 3.79 -4.82
N PHE A 358 -0.50 3.74 -4.60
CA PHE A 358 -1.15 2.65 -3.88
C PHE A 358 -0.88 1.28 -4.50
N VAL A 359 -1.08 1.13 -5.82
CA VAL A 359 -0.81 -0.11 -6.56
C VAL A 359 0.63 -0.59 -6.34
N ARG A 360 1.59 0.30 -6.53
CA ARG A 360 3.03 -0.02 -6.38
C ARG A 360 3.37 -0.49 -4.97
N ILE A 361 2.90 0.25 -3.96
CA ILE A 361 3.14 -0.05 -2.55
C ILE A 361 2.44 -1.35 -2.16
N ALA A 362 1.16 -1.47 -2.50
CA ALA A 362 0.33 -2.61 -2.15
C ALA A 362 0.85 -3.90 -2.79
N ARG A 363 1.19 -3.90 -4.09
CA ARG A 363 1.79 -5.04 -4.76
C ARG A 363 3.03 -5.54 -4.02
N ARG A 364 3.97 -4.65 -3.72
CA ARG A 364 5.20 -5.02 -3.01
C ARG A 364 4.94 -5.57 -1.61
N MET A 365 4.03 -4.94 -0.86
CA MET A 365 3.68 -5.40 0.47
C MET A 365 2.97 -6.76 0.42
N SER A 366 2.05 -6.98 -0.51
CA SER A 366 1.28 -8.22 -0.63
C SER A 366 2.16 -9.45 -0.85
N PHE A 367 3.33 -9.32 -1.48
CA PHE A 367 4.29 -10.43 -1.57
C PHE A 367 4.92 -10.81 -0.23
N LYS A 368 4.98 -9.88 0.73
CA LYS A 368 5.56 -10.12 2.05
C LYS A 368 4.50 -10.36 3.11
N LYS A 369 3.46 -9.53 3.10
CA LYS A 369 2.41 -9.49 4.12
C LYS A 369 1.05 -9.26 3.45
N PRO A 370 0.00 -10.03 3.80
CA PRO A 370 -1.32 -9.87 3.21
C PRO A 370 -1.93 -8.50 3.52
N ILE A 371 -2.61 -7.96 2.52
CA ILE A 371 -3.43 -6.77 2.64
C ILE A 371 -4.88 -7.18 2.42
N LEU A 372 -5.72 -6.98 3.42
CA LEU A 372 -7.16 -7.23 3.36
C LEU A 372 -7.86 -5.89 3.18
N CYS A 373 -8.85 -5.81 2.29
CA CYS A 373 -9.53 -4.56 2.02
C CYS A 373 -11.03 -4.74 1.85
N VAL A 374 -11.80 -3.85 2.47
CA VAL A 374 -13.18 -3.55 2.07
C VAL A 374 -13.18 -2.18 1.43
N LYS A 375 -13.65 -2.12 0.18
CA LYS A 375 -13.83 -0.87 -0.57
C LYS A 375 -15.31 -0.53 -0.63
N SER A 376 -15.70 0.59 -0.04
CA SER A 376 -17.06 1.15 -0.18
C SER A 376 -17.20 2.00 -1.45
N ALA A 377 -18.37 2.51 -1.73
CA ALA A 377 -18.69 3.35 -2.89
C ALA A 377 -18.35 2.70 -4.25
N LYS A 378 -18.61 1.39 -4.41
CA LYS A 378 -18.45 0.64 -5.66
C LYS A 378 -19.64 0.84 -6.60
N SER A 379 -20.87 0.87 -6.06
CA SER A 379 -22.11 1.06 -6.82
C SER A 379 -22.37 2.52 -7.16
N VAL A 380 -23.23 2.77 -8.14
CA VAL A 380 -23.64 4.14 -8.50
C VAL A 380 -24.28 4.86 -7.30
N ALA A 381 -25.12 4.17 -6.53
CA ALA A 381 -25.73 4.74 -5.33
C ALA A 381 -24.70 5.04 -4.24
N GLY A 382 -23.76 4.11 -4.01
CA GLY A 382 -22.66 4.29 -3.05
C GLY A 382 -21.73 5.45 -3.42
N LYS A 383 -21.44 5.64 -4.71
CA LYS A 383 -20.67 6.78 -5.22
C LYS A 383 -21.34 8.10 -4.92
N LYS A 384 -22.64 8.23 -5.24
CA LYS A 384 -23.43 9.44 -4.94
C LYS A 384 -23.43 9.77 -3.45
N ALA A 385 -23.57 8.75 -2.58
CA ALA A 385 -23.53 8.93 -1.13
C ALA A 385 -22.15 9.40 -0.63
N ALA A 386 -21.07 8.87 -1.18
CA ALA A 386 -19.71 9.27 -0.83
C ALA A 386 -19.35 10.68 -1.32
N GLU A 387 -19.74 11.03 -2.54
CA GLU A 387 -19.54 12.35 -3.14
C GLU A 387 -20.28 13.45 -2.36
N ALA A 388 -21.52 13.18 -1.94
CA ALA A 388 -22.31 14.10 -1.14
C ALA A 388 -21.67 14.43 0.22
N LYS A 389 -20.88 13.49 0.79
CA LYS A 389 -20.22 13.66 2.10
C LYS A 389 -18.83 14.29 2.01
N SER A 390 -18.03 13.89 1.04
CA SER A 390 -16.60 14.22 1.01
C SER A 390 -16.17 15.07 -0.19
N GLY A 391 -17.02 15.28 -1.19
CA GLY A 391 -16.69 15.97 -2.43
C GLY A 391 -15.59 15.24 -3.26
N LEU A 392 -15.22 14.02 -2.88
CA LEU A 392 -14.18 13.24 -3.53
C LEU A 392 -14.79 12.32 -4.59
N ILE A 393 -14.15 12.25 -5.76
CA ILE A 393 -14.56 11.33 -6.83
C ILE A 393 -14.32 9.90 -6.37
N ALA A 394 -15.40 9.13 -6.25
CA ALA A 394 -15.33 7.72 -5.92
C ALA A 394 -15.16 6.90 -7.20
N GLY A 395 -14.04 6.20 -7.34
CA GLY A 395 -13.84 5.21 -8.41
C GLY A 395 -14.64 3.94 -8.13
N GLY A 396 -15.06 3.26 -9.16
CA GLY A 396 -15.75 1.99 -9.01
C GLY A 396 -15.89 1.25 -10.34
N GLY A 397 -16.05 -0.06 -10.25
CA GLY A 397 -16.26 -0.92 -11.41
C GLY A 397 -15.13 -1.93 -11.58
N ARG A 398 -15.07 -2.49 -12.79
CA ARG A 398 -14.10 -3.54 -13.17
C ARG A 398 -12.65 -3.11 -13.01
N GLU A 399 -12.37 -1.81 -13.13
CA GLU A 399 -11.04 -1.23 -12.98
C GLU A 399 -10.50 -1.42 -11.55
N ILE A 400 -11.34 -1.27 -10.53
CA ILE A 400 -10.95 -1.50 -9.14
C ILE A 400 -10.72 -2.98 -8.87
N ASP A 401 -11.56 -3.87 -9.38
CA ASP A 401 -11.40 -5.30 -9.20
C ASP A 401 -10.09 -5.79 -9.86
N ALA A 402 -9.77 -5.31 -11.06
CA ALA A 402 -8.50 -5.57 -11.74
C ALA A 402 -7.29 -5.06 -10.94
N LEU A 403 -7.39 -3.85 -10.37
CA LEU A 403 -6.34 -3.31 -9.49
C LEU A 403 -6.08 -4.24 -8.31
N PHE A 404 -7.12 -4.68 -7.62
CA PHE A 404 -6.96 -5.54 -6.45
C PHE A 404 -6.37 -6.91 -6.84
N GLN A 405 -6.78 -7.46 -7.96
CA GLN A 405 -6.21 -8.69 -8.51
C GLN A 405 -4.72 -8.51 -8.80
N GLN A 406 -4.35 -7.47 -9.56
CA GLN A 406 -2.97 -7.14 -9.95
C GLN A 406 -2.04 -6.88 -8.77
N THR A 407 -2.58 -6.45 -7.62
CA THR A 407 -1.80 -6.13 -6.40
C THR A 407 -1.77 -7.26 -5.38
N GLY A 408 -2.49 -8.34 -5.56
CA GLY A 408 -2.61 -9.43 -4.59
C GLY A 408 -3.34 -9.03 -3.30
N ILE A 409 -4.09 -7.93 -3.33
CA ILE A 409 -4.93 -7.53 -2.20
C ILE A 409 -6.14 -8.44 -2.11
N ILE A 410 -6.41 -8.95 -0.92
CA ILE A 410 -7.60 -9.74 -0.63
C ILE A 410 -8.81 -8.79 -0.49
N LEU A 411 -9.57 -8.64 -1.58
CA LEU A 411 -10.78 -7.83 -1.56
C LEU A 411 -11.94 -8.63 -0.98
N ALA A 412 -12.47 -8.17 0.15
CA ALA A 412 -13.65 -8.74 0.77
C ALA A 412 -14.93 -8.00 0.32
N PRO A 413 -16.05 -8.73 0.07
CA PRO A 413 -17.31 -8.13 -0.33
C PRO A 413 -18.02 -7.39 0.80
N SER A 414 -17.76 -7.79 2.05
CA SER A 414 -18.36 -7.23 3.27
C SER A 414 -17.34 -7.17 4.41
N LEU A 415 -17.67 -6.43 5.46
CA LEU A 415 -16.86 -6.40 6.68
C LEU A 415 -16.82 -7.77 7.37
N GLU A 416 -17.92 -8.50 7.38
CA GLU A 416 -17.98 -9.85 7.92
C GLU A 416 -16.98 -10.77 7.22
N SER A 417 -17.04 -10.84 5.87
CA SER A 417 -16.09 -11.61 5.07
C SER A 417 -14.63 -11.16 5.24
N LEU A 418 -14.39 -9.85 5.47
CA LEU A 418 -13.06 -9.32 5.76
C LEU A 418 -12.48 -9.96 7.03
N PHE A 419 -13.27 -10.00 8.10
CA PHE A 419 -12.83 -10.56 9.38
C PHE A 419 -12.80 -12.08 9.38
N ASP A 420 -13.63 -12.75 8.60
CA ASP A 420 -13.54 -14.19 8.37
C ASP A 420 -12.19 -14.56 7.73
N VAL A 421 -11.70 -13.79 6.79
CA VAL A 421 -10.35 -13.97 6.24
C VAL A 421 -9.27 -13.57 7.24
N ALA A 422 -9.48 -12.44 7.95
CA ALA A 422 -8.50 -11.92 8.91
C ALA A 422 -8.23 -12.94 10.04
N VAL A 423 -9.25 -13.62 10.57
CA VAL A 423 -9.08 -14.62 11.62
C VAL A 423 -8.31 -15.84 11.12
N VAL A 424 -8.49 -16.26 9.86
CA VAL A 424 -7.70 -17.35 9.28
C VAL A 424 -6.23 -16.95 9.21
N ILE A 425 -5.92 -15.78 8.65
CA ILE A 425 -4.54 -15.29 8.48
C ILE A 425 -3.85 -15.02 9.84
N ALA A 426 -4.62 -14.54 10.83
CA ALA A 426 -4.08 -14.27 12.16
C ALA A 426 -3.62 -15.53 12.90
N HIS A 427 -4.33 -16.65 12.70
CA HIS A 427 -4.19 -17.83 13.54
C HIS A 427 -3.74 -19.09 12.80
N GLN A 428 -3.74 -19.11 11.47
CA GLN A 428 -3.40 -20.30 10.68
C GLN A 428 -2.23 -20.02 9.75
N PRO A 429 -1.42 -21.06 9.42
CA PRO A 429 -0.42 -20.94 8.38
C PRO A 429 -1.08 -20.74 7.02
N LEU A 430 -0.35 -20.22 6.05
CA LEU A 430 -0.82 -20.16 4.67
C LEU A 430 -0.83 -21.59 4.07
N PRO A 431 -1.88 -21.95 3.32
CA PRO A 431 -1.95 -23.25 2.64
C PRO A 431 -0.89 -23.39 1.55
N LYS A 432 -0.45 -24.63 1.31
CA LYS A 432 0.50 -24.91 0.21
C LYS A 432 -0.18 -24.99 -1.17
N GLY A 433 -1.48 -25.26 -1.19
CA GLY A 433 -2.28 -25.37 -2.42
C GLY A 433 -3.77 -25.31 -2.08
N ASN A 434 -4.59 -25.70 -3.04
CA ASN A 434 -6.05 -25.64 -2.96
C ASN A 434 -6.72 -26.98 -2.64
N ARG A 435 -5.94 -28.04 -2.32
CA ARG A 435 -6.45 -29.37 -2.02
C ARG A 435 -6.93 -29.43 -0.57
N VAL A 436 -8.18 -29.75 -0.39
CA VAL A 436 -8.84 -29.77 0.94
C VAL A 436 -9.46 -31.11 1.23
N SER A 437 -9.51 -31.47 2.52
CA SER A 437 -10.35 -32.55 3.02
C SER A 437 -11.40 -31.98 3.96
N VAL A 438 -12.56 -32.62 4.02
CA VAL A 438 -13.71 -32.24 4.82
C VAL A 438 -14.06 -33.36 5.76
N ILE A 439 -14.20 -33.08 7.06
CA ILE A 439 -14.66 -34.01 8.06
C ILE A 439 -15.91 -33.42 8.73
N ALA A 440 -17.02 -34.11 8.73
CA ALA A 440 -18.24 -33.66 9.40
C ALA A 440 -18.99 -34.84 10.06
N ASN A 441 -19.86 -34.54 11.04
CA ASN A 441 -20.74 -35.55 11.65
C ASN A 441 -22.18 -35.48 11.10
N SER A 442 -22.38 -34.82 9.98
CA SER A 442 -23.69 -34.67 9.37
C SER A 442 -23.54 -34.60 7.85
N SER A 443 -24.26 -35.43 7.13
CA SER A 443 -24.27 -35.47 5.66
C SER A 443 -24.69 -34.11 5.06
N GLY A 444 -25.66 -33.44 5.66
CA GLY A 444 -26.09 -32.10 5.20
C GLY A 444 -24.97 -31.07 5.31
N MET A 445 -24.20 -31.06 6.40
CA MET A 445 -23.06 -30.18 6.57
C MET A 445 -21.92 -30.54 5.61
N ALA A 446 -21.65 -31.83 5.45
CA ALA A 446 -20.66 -32.35 4.51
C ALA A 446 -20.96 -31.93 3.08
N THR A 447 -22.24 -31.99 2.65
CA THR A 447 -22.69 -31.55 1.33
C THR A 447 -22.50 -30.04 1.15
N LEU A 448 -22.88 -29.22 2.14
CA LEU A 448 -22.66 -27.77 2.07
C LEU A 448 -21.17 -27.39 1.97
N PHE A 449 -20.30 -28.10 2.67
CA PHE A 449 -18.86 -27.92 2.50
C PHE A 449 -18.39 -28.25 1.09
N ALA A 450 -18.86 -29.37 0.53
CA ALA A 450 -18.47 -29.81 -0.81
C ALA A 450 -18.89 -28.80 -1.89
N ASP A 451 -20.16 -28.37 -1.85
CA ASP A 451 -20.69 -27.36 -2.79
C ASP A 451 -19.93 -26.03 -2.67
N ALA A 452 -19.65 -25.60 -1.43
CA ALA A 452 -18.88 -24.39 -1.18
C ALA A 452 -17.43 -24.52 -1.67
N CYS A 453 -16.78 -25.68 -1.55
CA CYS A 453 -15.44 -25.94 -2.05
C CYS A 453 -15.37 -25.76 -3.57
N GLU A 454 -16.26 -26.38 -4.31
CA GLU A 454 -16.33 -26.24 -5.77
C GLU A 454 -16.54 -24.78 -6.19
N HIS A 455 -17.43 -24.08 -5.51
CA HIS A 455 -17.70 -22.67 -5.80
C HIS A 455 -16.53 -21.70 -5.49
N ASN A 456 -15.57 -22.11 -4.65
CA ASN A 456 -14.40 -21.31 -4.28
C ASN A 456 -13.08 -21.85 -4.85
N ASP A 457 -13.11 -22.69 -5.90
CA ASP A 457 -11.95 -23.27 -6.59
C ASP A 457 -11.07 -24.14 -5.69
N LEU A 458 -11.66 -24.77 -4.65
CA LEU A 458 -11.00 -25.74 -3.79
C LEU A 458 -11.27 -27.15 -4.26
N VAL A 459 -10.23 -27.97 -4.29
CA VAL A 459 -10.29 -29.36 -4.81
C VAL A 459 -10.35 -30.33 -3.64
N LEU A 460 -11.39 -31.18 -3.62
CA LEU A 460 -11.52 -32.23 -2.61
C LEU A 460 -10.54 -33.37 -2.92
N GLU A 461 -9.60 -33.61 -2.01
CA GLU A 461 -8.51 -34.57 -2.18
C GLU A 461 -8.23 -35.34 -0.87
N GLY A 462 -7.38 -36.38 -0.95
CA GLY A 462 -7.08 -37.26 0.16
C GLY A 462 -8.31 -38.10 0.52
N PRO A 463 -8.76 -38.07 1.82
CA PRO A 463 -10.01 -38.72 2.21
C PRO A 463 -11.26 -38.07 1.58
N GLY A 464 -11.11 -36.86 0.97
CA GLY A 464 -12.21 -36.10 0.38
C GLY A 464 -13.20 -35.61 1.42
N VAL A 465 -14.44 -36.05 1.32
CA VAL A 465 -15.51 -35.73 2.27
C VAL A 465 -15.79 -36.95 3.15
N VAL A 466 -15.56 -36.80 4.45
CA VAL A 466 -15.78 -37.86 5.45
C VAL A 466 -16.98 -37.48 6.33
N ASP A 467 -18.06 -38.26 6.23
CA ASP A 467 -19.20 -38.17 7.15
C ASP A 467 -19.04 -39.21 8.26
N LEU A 468 -18.81 -38.74 9.48
CA LEU A 468 -18.62 -39.58 10.67
C LEU A 468 -19.94 -40.04 11.30
N GLY A 469 -21.08 -39.48 10.86
CA GLY A 469 -22.39 -39.73 11.46
C GLY A 469 -22.66 -38.95 12.75
N ALA A 470 -23.94 -38.67 13.00
CA ALA A 470 -24.40 -37.75 14.04
C ALA A 470 -23.96 -38.09 15.48
N PHE A 471 -23.73 -39.37 15.76
CA PHE A 471 -23.39 -39.90 17.10
C PHE A 471 -21.95 -40.40 17.19
N THR A 472 -21.08 -39.89 16.34
CA THR A 472 -19.67 -40.28 16.36
C THR A 472 -18.99 -39.86 17.67
N SER A 473 -18.03 -40.69 18.13
CA SER A 473 -17.25 -40.37 19.33
C SER A 473 -16.15 -39.35 19.09
N PRO A 474 -15.68 -38.63 20.11
CA PRO A 474 -14.53 -37.74 19.98
C PRO A 474 -13.26 -38.43 19.46
N GLU A 475 -13.01 -39.68 19.84
CA GLU A 475 -11.83 -40.46 19.43
C GLU A 475 -11.82 -40.69 17.90
N ASN A 476 -13.00 -40.81 17.26
CA ASN A 476 -13.08 -40.90 15.83
C ASN A 476 -12.63 -39.61 15.16
N TYR A 477 -12.99 -38.44 15.73
CA TYR A 477 -12.48 -37.16 15.23
C TYR A 477 -10.94 -37.08 15.34
N GLU A 478 -10.36 -37.47 16.48
CA GLU A 478 -8.91 -37.47 16.68
C GLU A 478 -8.21 -38.31 15.60
N SER A 479 -8.69 -39.53 15.37
CA SER A 479 -8.10 -40.44 14.38
C SER A 479 -8.19 -39.92 12.95
N VAL A 480 -9.38 -39.47 12.51
CA VAL A 480 -9.61 -39.07 11.13
C VAL A 480 -8.95 -37.69 10.83
N VAL A 481 -8.91 -36.77 11.81
CA VAL A 481 -8.18 -35.51 11.69
C VAL A 481 -6.69 -35.76 11.51
N LYS A 482 -6.11 -36.65 12.33
CA LYS A 482 -4.70 -37.03 12.17
C LYS A 482 -4.41 -37.65 10.81
N GLU A 483 -5.23 -38.58 10.37
CA GLU A 483 -5.07 -39.25 9.05
C GLU A 483 -5.14 -38.23 7.90
N ALA A 484 -6.14 -37.35 7.90
CA ALA A 484 -6.29 -36.30 6.89
C ALA A 484 -5.10 -35.34 6.85
N LEU A 485 -4.56 -34.93 7.99
CA LEU A 485 -3.45 -33.99 8.04
C LEU A 485 -2.10 -34.62 7.70
N ILE A 486 -1.91 -35.92 7.91
CA ILE A 486 -0.70 -36.64 7.50
C ILE A 486 -0.67 -36.83 5.97
N ASN A 487 -1.83 -36.92 5.33
CA ASN A 487 -1.93 -37.14 3.89
C ASN A 487 -1.29 -35.99 3.10
N GLU A 488 -0.31 -36.30 2.25
CA GLU A 488 0.43 -35.29 1.45
C GLU A 488 -0.42 -34.61 0.38
N ASN A 489 -1.55 -35.21 -0.01
CA ASN A 489 -2.50 -34.65 -0.95
C ASN A 489 -3.52 -33.69 -0.31
N VAL A 490 -3.39 -33.36 0.97
CA VAL A 490 -4.25 -32.41 1.66
C VAL A 490 -3.42 -31.20 2.06
N ASP A 491 -3.83 -30.00 1.61
CA ASP A 491 -3.19 -28.73 1.94
C ASP A 491 -3.90 -27.99 3.06
N SER A 492 -5.19 -28.26 3.30
CA SER A 492 -6.01 -27.67 4.38
C SER A 492 -7.13 -28.61 4.81
N LEU A 493 -7.59 -28.47 6.04
CA LEU A 493 -8.67 -29.30 6.62
C LEU A 493 -9.84 -28.42 7.07
N LEU A 494 -11.04 -28.80 6.68
CA LEU A 494 -12.32 -28.24 7.07
C LEU A 494 -13.05 -29.21 7.98
N ILE A 495 -13.43 -28.79 9.18
CA ILE A 495 -14.08 -29.67 10.16
C ILE A 495 -15.43 -29.09 10.58
N GLY A 496 -16.47 -29.88 10.42
CA GLY A 496 -17.83 -29.57 10.84
C GLY A 496 -18.28 -30.45 12.02
N PHE A 497 -18.89 -29.83 13.02
CA PHE A 497 -19.54 -30.53 14.09
C PHE A 497 -20.88 -29.88 14.44
N ALA A 498 -21.93 -30.67 14.38
CA ALA A 498 -23.26 -30.31 14.86
C ALA A 498 -23.59 -31.18 16.09
N CYS A 499 -23.85 -30.51 17.21
CA CYS A 499 -24.27 -31.20 18.44
C CYS A 499 -25.72 -31.67 18.26
N VAL A 500 -25.91 -32.98 18.28
CA VAL A 500 -27.24 -33.61 18.17
C VAL A 500 -27.56 -34.30 19.50
N GLY A 501 -28.69 -33.91 20.14
CA GLY A 501 -29.07 -34.41 21.45
C GLY A 501 -28.37 -33.68 22.61
N ASP A 502 -28.17 -34.37 23.71
CA ASP A 502 -27.47 -33.87 24.92
C ASP A 502 -25.96 -34.09 24.73
N CYS A 503 -25.31 -33.21 24.01
CA CYS A 503 -23.87 -33.28 23.76
C CYS A 503 -23.17 -31.93 24.03
N SER A 504 -21.84 -31.98 24.20
CA SER A 504 -20.98 -30.81 24.35
C SER A 504 -19.96 -30.76 23.24
N THR A 505 -19.56 -29.55 22.86
CA THR A 505 -18.54 -29.32 21.85
C THR A 505 -17.11 -29.52 22.36
N GLU A 506 -16.88 -29.40 23.68
CA GLU A 506 -15.56 -29.41 24.29
C GLU A 506 -14.80 -30.73 24.07
N PRO A 507 -15.39 -31.94 24.28
CA PRO A 507 -14.67 -33.21 24.05
C PRO A 507 -14.23 -33.39 22.59
N VAL A 508 -15.07 -32.96 21.63
CA VAL A 508 -14.74 -33.02 20.19
C VAL A 508 -13.67 -32.02 19.85
N ALA A 509 -13.75 -30.82 20.43
CA ALA A 509 -12.74 -29.80 20.25
C ALA A 509 -11.35 -30.26 20.73
N GLU A 510 -11.32 -30.92 21.90
CA GLU A 510 -10.09 -31.50 22.46
C GLU A 510 -9.54 -32.65 21.59
N ALA A 511 -10.40 -33.51 21.07
CA ALA A 511 -10.01 -34.59 20.17
C ALA A 511 -9.41 -34.05 18.86
N ILE A 512 -10.03 -32.99 18.27
CA ILE A 512 -9.49 -32.30 17.10
C ILE A 512 -8.10 -31.75 17.42
N ARG A 513 -7.93 -31.09 18.57
CA ARG A 513 -6.62 -30.53 18.97
C ARG A 513 -5.55 -31.62 19.08
N LYS A 514 -5.87 -32.77 19.68
CA LYS A 514 -4.96 -33.91 19.78
C LYS A 514 -4.57 -34.45 18.41
N GLY A 515 -5.56 -34.70 17.55
CA GLY A 515 -5.33 -35.19 16.20
C GLY A 515 -4.41 -34.23 15.39
N VAL A 516 -4.64 -32.92 15.49
CA VAL A 516 -3.77 -31.90 14.86
C VAL A 516 -2.35 -31.94 15.43
N SER A 517 -2.22 -31.96 16.77
CA SER A 517 -0.91 -32.00 17.43
C SER A 517 -0.09 -33.25 17.09
N GLU A 518 -0.73 -34.41 17.03
CA GLU A 518 -0.09 -35.65 16.64
C GLU A 518 0.33 -35.67 15.15
N ALA A 519 -0.49 -35.14 14.26
CA ALA A 519 -0.14 -35.00 12.84
C ALA A 519 1.06 -34.07 12.66
N GLU A 520 1.06 -32.94 13.34
CA GLU A 520 2.18 -31.97 13.29
C GLU A 520 3.49 -32.55 13.85
N LYS A 521 3.41 -33.28 14.96
CA LYS A 521 4.59 -33.98 15.53
C LYS A 521 5.14 -35.06 14.60
N SER A 522 4.28 -35.77 13.87
CA SER A 522 4.69 -36.84 12.98
C SER A 522 5.26 -36.34 11.66
N THR A 523 4.73 -35.24 11.12
CA THR A 523 5.11 -34.71 9.79
C THR A 523 6.05 -33.51 9.84
N GLY A 524 6.12 -32.80 10.97
CA GLY A 524 6.78 -31.50 11.08
C GLY A 524 6.11 -30.36 10.29
N ILE A 525 4.92 -30.61 9.71
CA ILE A 525 4.23 -29.66 8.82
C ILE A 525 2.95 -29.17 9.49
N LYS A 526 2.77 -27.84 9.53
CA LYS A 526 1.54 -27.20 9.96
C LYS A 526 0.66 -26.91 8.75
N LYS A 527 -0.58 -27.41 8.72
CA LYS A 527 -1.60 -27.12 7.69
C LYS A 527 -2.75 -26.31 8.28
N PRO A 528 -3.42 -25.44 7.51
CA PRO A 528 -4.61 -24.74 7.99
C PRO A 528 -5.73 -25.70 8.38
N VAL A 529 -6.36 -25.43 9.53
CA VAL A 529 -7.53 -26.14 10.02
C VAL A 529 -8.60 -25.11 10.39
N LEU A 530 -9.76 -25.20 9.77
CA LEU A 530 -10.90 -24.31 10.00
C LEU A 530 -12.07 -25.12 10.53
N LEU A 531 -12.75 -24.58 11.53
CA LEU A 531 -13.83 -25.26 12.23
C LEU A 531 -15.19 -24.63 11.92
N CYS A 532 -16.21 -25.44 11.77
CA CYS A 532 -17.60 -25.06 11.78
C CYS A 532 -18.30 -25.81 12.93
N LEU A 533 -18.26 -25.21 14.12
CA LEU A 533 -18.85 -25.78 15.31
C LEU A 533 -20.16 -25.06 15.59
N MET A 534 -21.28 -25.79 15.50
CA MET A 534 -22.60 -25.23 15.77
C MET A 534 -22.69 -24.76 17.22
N GLY A 535 -22.95 -23.44 17.40
CA GLY A 535 -22.95 -22.78 18.71
C GLY A 535 -21.68 -21.99 19.06
N ALA A 536 -20.58 -22.21 18.36
CA ALA A 536 -19.35 -21.40 18.51
C ALA A 536 -19.24 -20.33 17.43
N VAL A 537 -18.87 -19.10 17.79
CA VAL A 537 -18.62 -18.00 16.88
C VAL A 537 -17.35 -17.28 17.33
N GLY A 538 -16.43 -17.02 16.41
CA GLY A 538 -15.18 -16.34 16.69
C GLY A 538 -13.98 -17.28 16.67
N THR A 539 -13.00 -17.08 17.54
CA THR A 539 -11.91 -18.04 17.77
C THR A 539 -12.30 -18.99 18.90
N VAL A 540 -12.36 -20.27 18.61
CA VAL A 540 -12.37 -21.26 19.66
C VAL A 540 -10.91 -21.45 20.09
N SER A 541 -10.58 -20.91 21.26
CA SER A 541 -9.37 -21.32 21.95
C SER A 541 -9.61 -22.77 22.41
N LEU A 542 -9.08 -23.72 21.66
CA LEU A 542 -9.10 -25.13 22.01
C LEU A 542 -8.03 -25.47 23.06
N ILE A 543 -7.48 -24.46 23.75
CA ILE A 543 -6.45 -24.65 24.77
C ILE A 543 -7.04 -24.22 26.11
N ASN A 544 -7.16 -25.15 27.03
CA ASN A 544 -7.17 -24.84 28.46
C ASN A 544 -5.85 -24.15 28.79
N GLU A 545 -5.91 -22.94 29.38
CA GLU A 545 -4.75 -22.12 29.77
C GLU A 545 -3.73 -22.82 30.68
N SER A 546 -4.03 -24.03 31.12
CA SER A 546 -3.25 -24.80 32.13
C SER A 546 -2.09 -25.63 31.58
N ASP A 547 -2.02 -25.96 30.28
CA ASP A 547 -1.15 -27.05 29.83
C ASP A 547 0.01 -26.66 28.91
N SER A 548 0.24 -25.40 28.57
CA SER A 548 1.42 -24.98 27.80
C SER A 548 2.26 -23.94 28.51
N GLU A 549 3.45 -24.31 28.98
CA GLU A 549 4.48 -23.41 29.50
C GLU A 549 5.09 -22.51 28.41
N ASN A 550 4.79 -22.78 27.12
CA ASN A 550 5.29 -21.99 25.98
C ASN A 550 4.15 -21.23 25.27
N GLU A 551 4.16 -19.92 25.34
CA GLU A 551 3.23 -19.04 24.60
C GLU A 551 3.25 -19.25 23.07
N ASN A 552 4.34 -19.78 22.52
CA ASN A 552 4.50 -20.07 21.09
C ASN A 552 3.74 -21.32 20.60
N ASP A 553 3.22 -22.14 21.51
CA ASP A 553 2.44 -23.35 21.17
C ASP A 553 0.92 -23.12 21.19
N LYS A 554 0.46 -21.94 21.56
CA LYS A 554 -0.97 -21.59 21.58
C LYS A 554 -1.48 -21.38 20.15
N ARG A 555 -2.03 -22.43 19.55
CA ARG A 555 -2.69 -22.36 18.24
C ARG A 555 -4.20 -22.19 18.43
N ASN A 556 -4.74 -21.05 17.99
CA ASN A 556 -6.17 -20.81 17.93
C ASN A 556 -6.73 -21.30 16.58
N PHE A 557 -7.88 -21.95 16.61
CA PHE A 557 -8.55 -22.40 15.40
C PHE A 557 -9.72 -21.48 15.07
N PRO A 558 -9.77 -20.91 13.85
CA PRO A 558 -10.91 -20.12 13.41
C PRO A 558 -12.19 -20.96 13.41
N ALA A 559 -13.23 -20.45 14.05
CA ALA A 559 -14.54 -21.09 14.10
C ALA A 559 -15.60 -20.24 13.41
N PHE A 560 -16.34 -20.87 12.54
CA PHE A 560 -17.39 -20.25 11.72
C PHE A 560 -18.75 -20.84 12.09
N ARG A 561 -19.80 -20.03 11.86
CA ARG A 561 -21.16 -20.49 12.10
C ARG A 561 -21.65 -21.45 11.04
N PHE A 562 -21.25 -21.22 9.77
CA PHE A 562 -21.68 -22.01 8.62
C PHE A 562 -20.49 -22.41 7.73
N PRO A 563 -20.60 -23.57 7.04
CA PRO A 563 -19.56 -24.06 6.12
C PRO A 563 -19.13 -23.07 5.07
N GLU A 564 -20.08 -22.37 4.45
CA GLU A 564 -19.84 -21.45 3.33
C GLU A 564 -18.90 -20.30 3.72
N SER A 565 -19.03 -19.78 4.94
CA SER A 565 -18.14 -18.71 5.46
C SER A 565 -16.72 -19.22 5.65
N ALA A 566 -16.54 -20.40 6.21
CA ALA A 566 -15.23 -21.04 6.39
C ALA A 566 -14.54 -21.27 5.05
N VAL A 567 -15.27 -21.86 4.11
CA VAL A 567 -14.76 -22.20 2.77
C VAL A 567 -14.44 -20.94 1.98
N SER A 568 -15.32 -19.92 1.99
CA SER A 568 -15.08 -18.64 1.29
C SER A 568 -13.85 -17.91 1.86
N ALA A 569 -13.64 -17.95 3.18
CA ALA A 569 -12.44 -17.39 3.81
C ALA A 569 -11.19 -18.17 3.37
N LEU A 570 -11.21 -19.50 3.42
CA LEU A 570 -10.10 -20.35 3.00
C LEU A 570 -9.76 -20.15 1.52
N GLY A 571 -10.75 -20.13 0.62
CA GLY A 571 -10.53 -19.93 -0.82
C GLY A 571 -9.82 -18.59 -1.13
N ARG A 572 -10.14 -17.51 -0.39
CA ARG A 572 -9.42 -16.23 -0.51
C ARG A 572 -7.98 -16.32 -0.01
N VAL A 573 -7.74 -17.04 1.08
CA VAL A 573 -6.39 -17.27 1.62
C VAL A 573 -5.56 -18.15 0.68
N VAL A 574 -6.17 -19.16 0.06
CA VAL A 574 -5.51 -20.00 -0.96
C VAL A 574 -5.09 -19.15 -2.16
N ARG A 575 -5.99 -18.35 -2.74
CA ARG A 575 -5.65 -17.45 -3.86
C ARG A 575 -4.51 -16.49 -3.49
N TYR A 576 -4.51 -15.96 -2.27
CA TYR A 576 -3.40 -15.14 -1.80
C TYR A 576 -2.09 -15.94 -1.65
N ALA A 577 -2.16 -17.16 -1.14
CA ALA A 577 -1.00 -18.04 -1.02
C ALA A 577 -0.40 -18.39 -2.39
N GLU A 578 -1.23 -18.58 -3.40
CA GLU A 578 -0.83 -18.79 -4.81
C GLU A 578 -0.18 -17.53 -5.38
N PHE A 579 -0.81 -16.36 -5.20
CA PHE A 579 -0.21 -15.07 -5.59
C PHE A 579 1.20 -14.89 -5.01
N ARG A 580 1.43 -15.23 -3.74
CA ARG A 580 2.75 -15.14 -3.11
C ARG A 580 3.83 -16.04 -3.71
N LYS A 581 3.46 -17.14 -4.36
CA LYS A 581 4.41 -18.03 -5.04
C LYS A 581 4.87 -17.50 -6.39
N GLN A 582 4.10 -16.60 -6.95
CA GLN A 582 4.40 -16.01 -8.24
C GLN A 582 5.65 -15.13 -8.14
N ASN A 583 6.43 -15.07 -9.21
CA ASN A 583 7.52 -14.13 -9.33
C ASN A 583 6.97 -12.82 -9.91
N ILE A 584 7.15 -11.70 -9.23
CA ILE A 584 6.72 -10.38 -9.75
C ILE A 584 7.29 -10.12 -11.15
N GLY A 585 8.44 -10.72 -11.46
CA GLY A 585 9.20 -10.38 -12.66
C GLY A 585 9.78 -8.96 -12.61
N LYS A 586 10.49 -8.59 -13.62
CA LYS A 586 11.03 -7.24 -13.80
C LYS A 586 9.98 -6.34 -14.47
N LEU A 587 10.15 -5.03 -14.31
CA LEU A 587 9.43 -4.06 -15.14
C LEU A 587 9.80 -4.30 -16.60
N VAL A 588 8.78 -4.37 -17.46
CA VAL A 588 9.01 -4.52 -18.90
C VAL A 588 9.38 -3.16 -19.48
N TRP A 589 10.64 -3.05 -19.91
CA TRP A 589 11.20 -1.80 -20.40
C TRP A 589 12.14 -2.04 -21.58
N TYR A 590 12.00 -1.26 -22.64
CA TYR A 590 12.74 -1.40 -23.89
C TYR A 590 13.74 -0.27 -24.04
N GLN A 591 14.99 -0.59 -24.35
CA GLN A 591 16.08 0.39 -24.50
C GLN A 591 16.12 1.04 -25.91
N ASP A 592 15.46 0.43 -26.89
CA ASP A 592 15.39 0.93 -28.28
C ASP A 592 14.34 2.03 -28.47
N VAL A 593 13.65 2.43 -27.42
CA VAL A 593 12.61 3.46 -27.43
C VAL A 593 13.24 4.86 -27.40
N LYS A 594 12.72 5.74 -28.26
CA LYS A 594 13.19 7.14 -28.41
C LYS A 594 12.19 8.12 -27.76
N SER A 595 11.96 7.98 -26.47
CA SER A 595 10.95 8.76 -25.74
C SER A 595 11.23 10.26 -25.74
N ASP A 596 12.51 10.67 -25.70
CA ASP A 596 12.91 12.08 -25.75
C ASP A 596 12.60 12.73 -27.10
N GLU A 597 12.81 12.00 -28.20
CA GLU A 597 12.44 12.48 -29.53
C GLU A 597 10.92 12.66 -29.63
N SER A 598 10.15 11.71 -29.07
CA SER A 598 8.70 11.82 -28.97
C SER A 598 8.26 13.03 -28.15
N ARG A 599 8.84 13.23 -26.96
CA ARG A 599 8.52 14.39 -26.10
C ARG A 599 8.79 15.71 -26.80
N LYS A 600 9.96 15.87 -27.41
CA LYS A 600 10.30 17.08 -28.17
C LYS A 600 9.34 17.31 -29.35
N PHE A 601 9.01 16.24 -30.08
CA PHE A 601 8.08 16.29 -31.18
C PHE A 601 6.67 16.71 -30.71
N ILE A 602 6.14 16.12 -29.63
CA ILE A 602 4.85 16.49 -29.07
C ILE A 602 4.86 17.94 -28.58
N GLN A 603 5.91 18.40 -27.90
CA GLN A 603 6.03 19.77 -27.42
C GLN A 603 6.04 20.80 -28.55
N SER A 604 6.46 20.43 -29.75
CA SER A 604 6.50 21.35 -30.88
C SER A 604 5.12 21.81 -31.37
N PHE A 605 4.04 21.07 -31.06
CA PHE A 605 2.68 21.40 -31.49
C PHE A 605 1.64 21.39 -30.35
N LEU A 606 1.98 20.85 -29.17
CA LEU A 606 1.07 20.79 -28.04
C LEU A 606 0.99 22.15 -27.35
N SER A 607 -0.13 22.85 -27.50
CA SER A 607 -0.38 24.16 -26.88
C SER A 607 -1.82 24.24 -26.37
N GLY A 608 -2.04 25.10 -25.37
CA GLY A 608 -3.38 25.29 -24.79
C GLY A 608 -3.71 24.40 -23.59
N SER A 609 -4.99 24.29 -23.24
CA SER A 609 -5.48 23.53 -22.09
C SER A 609 -6.34 22.32 -22.47
N ASP A 610 -6.77 22.22 -23.72
CA ASP A 610 -7.76 21.25 -24.18
C ASP A 610 -7.09 19.98 -24.71
N VAL A 611 -7.90 18.91 -24.81
CA VAL A 611 -7.45 17.64 -25.41
C VAL A 611 -7.20 17.86 -26.90
N PHE A 612 -6.02 17.49 -27.36
CA PHE A 612 -5.57 17.61 -28.74
C PHE A 612 -5.48 16.24 -29.40
N GLU A 613 -6.01 16.10 -30.60
CA GLU A 613 -5.93 14.91 -31.43
C GLU A 613 -4.94 15.12 -32.59
N PRO A 614 -3.73 14.53 -32.53
CA PRO A 614 -2.75 14.63 -33.63
C PRO A 614 -3.29 13.97 -34.89
N ASP A 615 -2.85 14.45 -36.05
CA ASP A 615 -3.12 13.75 -37.29
C ASP A 615 -2.47 12.37 -37.34
N ILE A 616 -2.89 11.53 -38.27
CA ILE A 616 -2.42 10.11 -38.39
C ILE A 616 -0.89 10.09 -38.62
N SER A 617 -0.33 11.03 -39.35
CA SER A 617 1.12 11.09 -39.61
C SER A 617 1.90 11.37 -38.35
N SER A 618 1.47 12.34 -37.55
CA SER A 618 2.06 12.67 -36.26
C SER A 618 1.91 11.54 -35.26
N SER A 619 0.74 10.90 -35.21
CA SER A 619 0.49 9.74 -34.35
C SER A 619 1.40 8.56 -34.68
N LYS A 620 1.57 8.26 -35.97
CA LYS A 620 2.51 7.24 -36.46
C LYS A 620 3.95 7.57 -36.11
N LYS A 621 4.36 8.82 -36.22
CA LYS A 621 5.72 9.27 -35.88
C LYS A 621 5.98 9.06 -34.39
N ILE A 622 5.04 9.43 -33.51
CA ILE A 622 5.15 9.21 -32.07
C ILE A 622 5.27 7.70 -31.77
N LEU A 623 4.40 6.88 -32.37
CA LEU A 623 4.41 5.42 -32.16
C LEU A 623 5.68 4.76 -32.74
N SER A 624 6.22 5.24 -33.86
CA SER A 624 7.47 4.73 -34.42
C SER A 624 8.67 4.93 -33.50
N HIS A 625 8.69 6.02 -32.71
CA HIS A 625 9.71 6.23 -31.69
C HIS A 625 9.63 5.20 -30.54
N PHE A 626 8.48 4.54 -30.38
CA PHE A 626 8.30 3.41 -29.47
C PHE A 626 8.46 2.05 -30.16
N GLY A 627 8.98 2.05 -31.41
CA GLY A 627 9.33 0.83 -32.13
C GLY A 627 8.15 0.13 -32.83
N PHE A 628 7.00 0.83 -33.00
CA PHE A 628 5.86 0.26 -33.72
C PHE A 628 6.03 0.37 -35.24
N GLU A 629 5.69 -0.71 -35.94
CA GLU A 629 5.54 -0.77 -37.40
C GLU A 629 4.03 -0.72 -37.75
N PHE A 630 3.71 -0.36 -39.00
CA PHE A 630 2.33 -0.11 -39.40
C PHE A 630 1.90 -1.02 -40.56
N LEU A 631 0.68 -1.54 -40.47
CA LEU A 631 0.00 -2.27 -41.54
C LEU A 631 -1.09 -1.41 -42.16
N GLU A 632 -1.25 -1.48 -43.49
CA GLU A 632 -2.32 -0.77 -44.20
C GLU A 632 -3.70 -1.30 -43.82
N SER A 633 -3.83 -2.62 -43.67
CA SER A 633 -5.09 -3.28 -43.27
C SER A 633 -4.81 -4.58 -42.52
N ILE A 634 -5.70 -4.94 -41.60
CA ILE A 634 -5.66 -6.23 -40.91
C ILE A 634 -6.26 -7.28 -41.87
N PRO A 635 -5.57 -8.42 -42.14
CA PRO A 635 -6.14 -9.52 -42.92
C PRO A 635 -7.43 -10.07 -42.25
N GLU A 636 -8.45 -10.37 -43.06
CA GLU A 636 -9.77 -10.84 -42.57
C GLU A 636 -9.69 -12.08 -41.66
N ASN A 637 -8.70 -12.94 -41.89
CA ASN A 637 -8.53 -14.21 -41.14
C ASN A 637 -7.50 -14.12 -40.03
N ALA A 638 -6.92 -12.92 -39.73
CA ALA A 638 -5.93 -12.76 -38.68
C ALA A 638 -6.62 -12.60 -37.32
N LYS A 639 -6.08 -13.29 -36.29
CA LYS A 639 -6.45 -12.98 -34.90
C LYS A 639 -6.04 -11.56 -34.58
N SER A 640 -7.02 -10.70 -34.36
CA SER A 640 -6.78 -9.28 -34.04
C SER A 640 -7.11 -8.97 -32.60
N TYR A 641 -6.32 -8.10 -32.01
CA TYR A 641 -6.48 -7.60 -30.63
C TYR A 641 -6.64 -6.09 -30.68
N LYS A 642 -7.56 -5.59 -29.87
CA LYS A 642 -7.78 -4.15 -29.71
C LYS A 642 -7.25 -3.72 -28.36
N ILE A 643 -6.32 -2.77 -28.37
CA ILE A 643 -5.71 -2.20 -27.18
C ILE A 643 -6.18 -0.76 -27.07
N HIS A 644 -6.83 -0.47 -25.96
CA HIS A 644 -7.35 0.85 -25.66
C HIS A 644 -6.71 1.37 -24.37
N VAL A 645 -5.91 2.41 -24.48
CA VAL A 645 -5.46 3.19 -23.33
C VAL A 645 -6.52 4.24 -23.06
N LYS A 646 -7.28 4.05 -22.00
CA LYS A 646 -8.39 4.94 -21.63
C LYS A 646 -8.02 5.77 -20.40
N PRO A 647 -8.30 7.08 -20.39
CA PRO A 647 -8.10 7.89 -19.21
C PRO A 647 -9.13 7.50 -18.13
N ASP A 648 -8.65 7.26 -16.93
CA ASP A 648 -9.46 7.11 -15.73
C ASP A 648 -9.20 8.29 -14.77
N PRO A 649 -10.24 8.89 -14.18
CA PRO A 649 -10.09 10.06 -13.30
C PRO A 649 -9.23 9.78 -12.06
N LEU A 650 -9.17 8.53 -11.61
CA LEU A 650 -8.43 8.11 -10.42
C LEU A 650 -7.06 7.53 -10.75
N PHE A 651 -7.03 6.62 -11.73
CA PHE A 651 -5.83 5.84 -12.04
C PHE A 651 -4.97 6.48 -13.15
N GLY A 652 -5.48 7.52 -13.79
CA GLY A 652 -4.87 8.01 -15.02
C GLY A 652 -5.09 7.03 -16.17
N PRO A 653 -4.19 6.93 -17.18
CA PRO A 653 -4.35 5.99 -18.27
C PRO A 653 -4.33 4.53 -17.82
N ILE A 654 -5.35 3.76 -18.22
CA ILE A 654 -5.50 2.32 -17.97
C ILE A 654 -5.43 1.58 -19.31
N ILE A 655 -4.72 0.48 -19.36
CA ILE A 655 -4.71 -0.41 -20.52
C ILE A 655 -5.92 -1.34 -20.45
N ILE A 656 -6.71 -1.35 -21.52
CA ILE A 656 -7.83 -2.26 -21.75
C ILE A 656 -7.50 -3.10 -23.00
N LEU A 657 -7.31 -4.38 -22.82
CA LEU A 657 -7.09 -5.33 -23.90
C LEU A 657 -8.39 -6.05 -24.19
N ARG A 658 -8.80 -6.08 -25.48
CA ARG A 658 -10.01 -6.76 -25.95
C ARG A 658 -9.65 -7.77 -27.02
N PHE A 659 -10.23 -8.96 -26.92
CA PHE A 659 -10.17 -10.01 -27.92
C PHE A 659 -11.59 -10.45 -28.27
N GLY A 660 -12.03 -10.15 -29.49
CA GLY A 660 -13.42 -10.36 -29.90
C GLY A 660 -14.42 -9.60 -29.01
N ASP A 661 -15.64 -10.12 -28.93
CA ASP A 661 -16.74 -9.50 -28.16
C ASP A 661 -16.82 -9.98 -26.69
N LEU A 662 -16.00 -10.92 -26.26
CA LEU A 662 -16.26 -11.74 -25.07
C LEU A 662 -15.51 -11.33 -23.79
N LYS A 663 -14.31 -10.76 -23.86
CA LYS A 663 -13.53 -10.46 -22.64
C LYS A 663 -12.72 -9.18 -22.76
N SER A 664 -12.77 -8.37 -21.74
CA SER A 664 -11.90 -7.19 -21.59
C SER A 664 -11.03 -7.36 -20.36
N ILE A 665 -9.72 -7.25 -20.52
CA ILE A 665 -8.73 -7.30 -19.45
C ILE A 665 -8.26 -5.87 -19.16
N PHE A 666 -8.21 -5.50 -17.88
CA PHE A 666 -7.80 -4.20 -17.41
C PHE A 666 -6.47 -4.31 -16.69
N ARG A 667 -5.51 -3.45 -16.99
CA ARG A 667 -4.23 -3.37 -16.27
C ARG A 667 -3.80 -1.92 -16.06
N ILE A 668 -3.18 -1.69 -14.91
CA ILE A 668 -2.59 -0.41 -14.55
C ILE A 668 -1.09 -0.48 -14.81
N THR A 669 -0.50 0.59 -15.34
CA THR A 669 0.93 0.69 -15.65
C THR A 669 1.74 1.19 -14.45
N PRO A 670 3.05 0.89 -14.38
CA PRO A 670 3.83 0.11 -15.33
C PRO A 670 3.60 -1.40 -15.21
N LEU A 671 3.66 -2.11 -16.35
CA LEU A 671 3.50 -3.57 -16.39
C LEU A 671 4.82 -4.28 -16.03
N THR A 672 4.69 -5.39 -15.31
CA THR A 672 5.78 -6.34 -15.04
C THR A 672 5.67 -7.55 -15.97
N GLU A 673 6.72 -8.36 -16.02
CA GLU A 673 6.70 -9.66 -16.72
C GLU A 673 5.53 -10.51 -16.24
N HIS A 674 5.26 -10.50 -14.94
CA HIS A 674 4.14 -11.23 -14.35
C HIS A 674 2.76 -10.73 -14.84
N ASP A 675 2.54 -9.41 -14.94
CA ASP A 675 1.28 -8.88 -15.48
C ASP A 675 1.02 -9.37 -16.89
N ILE A 676 2.07 -9.52 -17.65
CA ILE A 676 2.03 -10.00 -19.03
C ILE A 676 1.72 -11.49 -19.05
N ASP A 677 2.39 -12.29 -18.20
CA ASP A 677 2.09 -13.73 -18.07
C ASP A 677 0.63 -13.99 -17.66
N GLU A 678 0.10 -13.22 -16.70
CA GLU A 678 -1.31 -13.30 -16.32
C GLU A 678 -2.26 -12.95 -17.49
N ILE A 679 -1.96 -11.89 -18.26
CA ILE A 679 -2.75 -11.54 -19.45
C ILE A 679 -2.75 -12.70 -20.45
N MET A 680 -1.60 -13.37 -20.64
CA MET A 680 -1.46 -14.51 -21.53
C MET A 680 -2.32 -15.70 -21.09
N GLU A 681 -2.26 -16.02 -19.80
CA GLU A 681 -3.07 -17.09 -19.21
C GLU A 681 -4.57 -16.76 -19.32
N GLU A 682 -4.97 -15.54 -18.97
CA GLU A 682 -6.37 -15.12 -19.03
C GLU A 682 -6.94 -15.15 -20.47
N MET A 683 -6.09 -14.95 -21.47
CA MET A 683 -6.46 -14.94 -22.89
C MET A 683 -6.19 -16.29 -23.60
N ASN A 684 -5.61 -17.25 -22.88
CA ASN A 684 -5.20 -18.56 -23.44
C ASN A 684 -4.29 -18.40 -24.67
N LEU A 685 -3.24 -17.55 -24.52
CA LEU A 685 -2.25 -17.26 -25.54
C LEU A 685 -0.94 -18.01 -25.27
N ASP A 686 -0.23 -18.38 -26.34
CA ASP A 686 1.11 -18.99 -26.20
C ASP A 686 2.14 -17.95 -25.69
N ARG A 687 3.12 -18.40 -24.91
CA ARG A 687 4.20 -17.55 -24.35
C ARG A 687 5.05 -16.86 -25.43
N ASP A 688 5.07 -17.37 -26.63
CA ASP A 688 5.72 -16.76 -27.80
C ASP A 688 4.86 -15.68 -28.47
N SER A 689 3.67 -15.40 -27.94
CA SER A 689 2.80 -14.37 -28.47
C SER A 689 3.40 -12.98 -28.25
N ARG A 690 3.49 -12.23 -29.33
CA ARG A 690 4.19 -10.94 -29.40
C ARG A 690 3.37 -9.76 -28.90
N ILE A 691 2.17 -10.02 -28.42
CA ILE A 691 1.36 -9.08 -27.62
C ILE A 691 2.15 -8.56 -26.43
N LEU A 692 3.07 -9.36 -25.87
CA LEU A 692 3.99 -8.98 -24.80
C LEU A 692 4.79 -7.71 -25.15
N ASN A 693 5.38 -7.71 -26.33
CA ASN A 693 6.20 -6.60 -26.80
C ASN A 693 5.34 -5.33 -26.99
N ILE A 694 4.15 -5.50 -27.56
CA ILE A 694 3.21 -4.39 -27.78
C ILE A 694 2.73 -3.79 -26.48
N LEU A 695 2.27 -4.63 -25.55
CA LEU A 695 1.78 -4.19 -24.23
C LEU A 695 2.87 -3.52 -23.39
N GLY A 696 4.07 -4.08 -23.38
CA GLY A 696 5.21 -3.49 -22.68
C GLY A 696 5.60 -2.13 -23.25
N ARG A 697 5.64 -1.96 -24.58
CA ARG A 697 5.92 -0.67 -25.24
C ARG A 697 4.82 0.36 -24.98
N ILE A 698 3.55 -0.04 -25.00
CA ILE A 698 2.42 0.83 -24.62
C ILE A 698 2.52 1.22 -23.15
N SER A 699 2.84 0.27 -22.28
CA SER A 699 3.05 0.55 -20.86
C SER A 699 4.17 1.58 -20.63
N GLN A 700 5.31 1.38 -21.29
CA GLN A 700 6.43 2.34 -21.24
C GLN A 700 6.03 3.70 -21.82
N MET A 701 5.30 3.74 -22.94
CA MET A 701 4.81 4.98 -23.53
C MET A 701 3.91 5.77 -22.57
N ILE A 702 3.02 5.09 -21.84
CA ILE A 702 2.17 5.72 -20.84
C ILE A 702 3.01 6.35 -19.71
N GLU A 703 4.10 5.71 -19.30
CA GLU A 703 4.97 6.23 -18.25
C GLU A 703 5.87 7.38 -18.73
N GLU A 704 6.33 7.33 -19.97
CA GLU A 704 7.30 8.30 -20.52
C GLU A 704 6.67 9.48 -21.23
N ILE A 705 5.42 9.37 -21.74
CA ILE A 705 4.69 10.48 -22.39
C ILE A 705 3.61 11.01 -21.43
N PRO A 706 3.91 12.05 -20.62
CA PRO A 706 2.98 12.54 -19.60
C PRO A 706 1.68 13.13 -20.18
N TRP A 707 1.68 13.52 -21.45
CA TRP A 707 0.53 14.12 -22.15
C TRP A 707 -0.38 13.06 -22.79
N LEU A 708 0.01 11.78 -22.85
CA LEU A 708 -0.83 10.73 -23.42
C LEU A 708 -2.12 10.60 -22.62
N TRP A 709 -3.23 10.98 -23.25
CA TRP A 709 -4.55 10.94 -22.64
C TRP A 709 -5.31 9.68 -23.01
N GLU A 710 -5.35 9.36 -24.32
CA GLU A 710 -6.05 8.22 -24.87
C GLU A 710 -5.28 7.67 -26.07
N LEU A 711 -5.24 6.35 -26.22
CA LEU A 711 -4.68 5.66 -27.38
C LEU A 711 -5.53 4.44 -27.68
N GLU A 712 -6.00 4.30 -28.91
CA GLU A 712 -6.65 3.08 -29.39
C GLU A 712 -5.89 2.59 -30.62
N VAL A 713 -5.46 1.34 -30.56
CA VAL A 713 -4.75 0.67 -31.65
C VAL A 713 -5.26 -0.77 -31.77
N SER A 714 -5.24 -1.29 -32.99
CA SER A 714 -5.50 -2.69 -33.27
C SER A 714 -4.22 -3.35 -33.76
N THR A 715 -3.97 -4.56 -33.32
CA THR A 715 -2.79 -5.34 -33.69
C THR A 715 -3.18 -6.77 -34.07
N ILE A 716 -2.27 -7.43 -34.73
CA ILE A 716 -2.37 -8.86 -35.08
C ILE A 716 -1.25 -9.64 -34.38
N ASP A 717 -1.48 -10.92 -34.19
CA ASP A 717 -0.43 -11.81 -33.70
C ASP A 717 0.66 -11.95 -34.75
N GLY A 718 1.88 -11.71 -34.37
CA GLY A 718 3.00 -11.70 -35.34
C GLY A 718 4.39 -11.46 -34.68
N THR A 719 5.52 -11.40 -35.46
CA THR A 719 6.92 -11.32 -34.98
C THR A 719 7.38 -9.97 -34.47
N LYS A 720 6.74 -8.90 -34.90
CA LYS A 720 7.12 -7.52 -34.61
C LYS A 720 5.95 -6.76 -33.99
N PRO A 721 6.19 -5.66 -33.25
CA PRO A 721 5.11 -4.83 -32.72
C PRO A 721 4.43 -4.04 -33.86
N ILE A 722 3.56 -4.74 -34.60
CA ILE A 722 2.85 -4.21 -35.75
C ILE A 722 1.44 -3.81 -35.35
N ILE A 723 1.04 -2.59 -35.67
CA ILE A 723 -0.30 -2.07 -35.43
C ILE A 723 -0.96 -1.63 -36.75
N SER A 724 -2.30 -1.64 -36.79
CA SER A 724 -3.04 -1.16 -37.95
C SER A 724 -2.94 0.38 -38.07
N ASN A 725 -3.21 0.87 -39.31
CA ASN A 725 -3.28 2.30 -39.57
C ASN A 725 -4.46 3.03 -38.92
N ASN A 726 -5.41 2.27 -38.35
CA ASN A 726 -6.54 2.84 -37.62
C ASN A 726 -6.09 3.16 -36.17
N ILE A 727 -5.59 4.37 -35.99
CA ILE A 727 -5.02 4.85 -34.73
C ILE A 727 -5.87 6.01 -34.24
N LEU A 728 -6.37 5.91 -33.00
CA LEU A 728 -6.89 7.06 -32.26
C LEU A 728 -5.86 7.43 -31.19
N MET A 729 -5.33 8.64 -31.24
CA MET A 729 -4.43 9.18 -30.21
C MET A 729 -4.96 10.52 -29.75
N ARG A 730 -5.00 10.74 -28.45
CA ARG A 730 -5.33 12.03 -27.83
C ARG A 730 -4.29 12.40 -26.79
N LEU A 731 -3.86 13.64 -26.85
CA LEU A 731 -2.90 14.24 -25.94
C LEU A 731 -3.58 15.36 -25.14
N LYS A 732 -3.21 15.52 -23.88
CA LYS A 732 -3.75 16.58 -23.02
C LYS A 732 -2.62 17.40 -22.39
N PRO A 733 -2.54 18.70 -22.67
CA PRO A 733 -1.63 19.61 -21.97
C PRO A 733 -1.88 19.58 -20.47
N GLY A 734 -0.82 19.61 -19.67
CA GLY A 734 -0.94 19.45 -18.21
C GLY A 734 -1.00 18.01 -17.72
N GLY A 735 -0.96 17.04 -18.65
CA GLY A 735 -0.88 15.60 -18.34
C GLY A 735 -2.23 14.93 -18.12
N ALA A 736 -2.22 13.61 -18.16
CA ALA A 736 -3.38 12.74 -17.96
C ALA A 736 -3.73 12.58 -16.46
N GLY A 737 -4.05 13.69 -15.77
CA GLY A 737 -4.45 13.62 -14.37
C GLY A 737 -3.37 13.06 -13.43
N ARG A 738 -2.09 13.18 -13.79
CA ARG A 738 -1.01 12.85 -12.85
C ARG A 738 -1.11 13.85 -11.69
N PRO A 739 -1.39 13.40 -10.46
CA PRO A 739 -1.22 14.30 -9.32
C PRO A 739 0.23 14.77 -9.35
N SER A 740 0.43 16.08 -9.32
CA SER A 740 1.77 16.67 -9.14
C SER A 740 2.40 16.01 -7.92
N TYR A 741 3.57 15.40 -8.15
CA TYR A 741 4.38 14.80 -7.08
C TYR A 741 4.80 15.84 -6.06
#